data_13b71beb2d636df38ce77bbd850abeed
#
_entry.id   13b71beb2d636df38ce77bbd850abeed
#
_cell.length_a   1.000
_cell.length_b   1.000
_cell.length_c   1.000
_cell.angle_alpha   90.00
_cell.angle_beta   90.00
_cell.angle_gamma   90.00
#
_symmetry.space_group_name_H-M   'P 1'
#
loop_
_entity.id
_entity.type
_entity.pdbx_description
1 polymer ?
#
loop_
_entity_poly.entity_id
_entity_poly.type
_entity_poly.pdbx_seq_one_letter_code
_entity_poly.pdbx_strand_id
1 'polypeptide(L)'
;MPMTNQISRDELRGAIADKLSAHFGVTAENATDEQVFQAAAIVIREILSRLHTFDSRTAPEREVHYLSMEFLMGRSLMKDAFNLGIGDALTGALEDLGRSAADIFETEPDAGLGNGGLGRLAACYMDSLATEGIPATGYSLCYELGIFRQRIVDGRQTEVADNWRTAASSWLVPCHEDTVEVRFGGRVEPHWDAYGHYHGELHGYESVLAVPRDMLIAPYGDGRVNTLRLWEAHSPNDLDMYLFAAGSYVQSLEQRTMAEVITKVLYPADDHIEGKTLRIRQQYFFVSATAQSILRAHRARYGTVRNFAEHHVIQINDTHPTLIIPELMRLLLDDDGLGWDEAWDIVTACVNYTNHTVMSEALETWPQGLIQSQLPRVWEIICEINRRWCDKLRARFGDDVRVGRNLIIADGCVHMANLCLAACKTINGVSALHGEILRRDLFRDVCALDPSRFTYVTNGIDHRRWLAQCNHGLHALVCDVLGSDRYLLHPEELAGLERAADDPAVLARLEEIKALNKQRLAAWVFRTDGFSLNSDAILDVQVKRLHEYKRQLLCAMRITQLQLMLHDDPDQPFQPRTFLFAAKAAPGYATAKRIIQLLCSLAADVNADPVCRGKLQVYFLPNYRVSAAEMLMPAAQVSEQISTAGKEASGTGNMKLMMNGAVTIGTLDGANVEMFEQLGADNMFLFGLHADEAEALRAAGYDPQAYVRRSPWLGRVLERMSRGYADGESYADLVSSLLYGGDPYLLLADFDDYAATHERLYAAIADPAARARLSLINIARSGIFAADRAVREYAERIWEVHA
;
A
#
# COMPACT_ATOMS: atom_id res chain seq x y z
N MET A 1 17.39 27.56 -11.14
CA MET A 1 18.10 26.48 -11.86
C MET A 1 18.39 25.39 -10.88
N PRO A 2 17.96 24.15 -11.09
CA PRO A 2 18.24 23.06 -10.16
C PRO A 2 19.75 22.83 -10.12
N MET A 3 20.33 22.81 -8.92
CA MET A 3 21.75 22.51 -8.67
C MET A 3 22.14 21.07 -9.06
N THR A 4 21.18 20.22 -9.37
CA THR A 4 21.35 18.77 -9.60
C THR A 4 21.87 18.43 -10.98
N ASN A 5 21.54 19.17 -12.04
CA ASN A 5 22.04 18.91 -13.40
C ASN A 5 23.54 19.18 -13.59
N GLN A 6 24.31 19.47 -12.53
CA GLN A 6 25.73 19.79 -12.60
C GLN A 6 26.63 18.80 -11.83
N ILE A 7 26.08 17.79 -11.15
CA ILE A 7 26.92 16.84 -10.41
C ILE A 7 27.49 15.82 -11.39
N SER A 8 28.81 15.91 -11.59
CA SER A 8 29.51 15.06 -12.52
C SER A 8 29.77 13.63 -11.96
N ARG A 9 30.04 12.69 -12.89
CA ARG A 9 30.47 11.33 -12.55
C ARG A 9 31.71 11.33 -11.65
N ASP A 10 32.70 12.20 -11.90
CA ASP A 10 33.91 12.29 -11.08
C ASP A 10 33.66 12.82 -9.67
N GLU A 11 32.74 13.78 -9.51
CA GLU A 11 32.34 14.29 -8.21
C GLU A 11 31.62 13.22 -7.39
N LEU A 12 30.70 12.46 -7.99
CA LEU A 12 30.03 11.34 -7.29
C LEU A 12 31.04 10.27 -6.91
N ARG A 13 31.93 9.87 -7.81
CA ARG A 13 33.00 8.90 -7.51
C ARG A 13 33.86 9.33 -6.33
N GLY A 14 34.32 10.59 -6.34
CA GLY A 14 35.10 11.15 -5.26
C GLY A 14 34.36 11.18 -3.93
N ALA A 15 33.10 11.65 -3.94
CA ALA A 15 32.25 11.70 -2.75
C ALA A 15 31.98 10.31 -2.16
N ILE A 16 31.71 9.30 -3.00
CA ILE A 16 31.51 7.91 -2.53
C ILE A 16 32.81 7.36 -1.90
N ALA A 17 33.96 7.58 -2.57
CA ALA A 17 35.25 7.14 -2.04
C ALA A 17 35.58 7.82 -0.70
N ASP A 18 35.28 9.11 -0.55
CA ASP A 18 35.48 9.85 0.70
C ASP A 18 34.58 9.27 1.83
N LYS A 19 33.31 8.91 1.52
CA LYS A 19 32.42 8.27 2.51
C LYS A 19 32.89 6.88 2.90
N LEU A 20 33.39 6.08 1.97
CA LEU A 20 33.99 4.78 2.27
C LEU A 20 35.17 4.93 3.25
N SER A 21 36.05 5.89 3.01
CA SER A 21 37.17 6.16 3.91
C SER A 21 36.72 6.71 5.26
N ALA A 22 35.83 7.70 5.28
CA ALA A 22 35.43 8.41 6.50
C ALA A 22 34.53 7.58 7.44
N HIS A 23 33.57 6.82 6.88
CA HIS A 23 32.62 6.07 7.68
C HIS A 23 33.03 4.61 7.94
N PHE A 24 33.78 3.99 7.03
CA PHE A 24 34.11 2.57 7.11
C PHE A 24 35.59 2.28 7.23
N GLY A 25 36.44 3.29 7.03
CA GLY A 25 37.92 3.13 7.12
C GLY A 25 38.48 2.24 6.00
N VAL A 26 37.82 2.13 4.85
CA VAL A 26 38.20 1.27 3.73
C VAL A 26 38.35 2.05 2.43
N THR A 27 39.16 1.52 1.51
CA THR A 27 39.22 2.01 0.13
C THR A 27 38.12 1.33 -0.72
N ALA A 28 37.78 1.89 -1.89
CA ALA A 28 36.81 1.31 -2.79
C ALA A 28 37.17 -0.13 -3.20
N GLU A 29 38.43 -0.47 -3.34
CA GLU A 29 38.91 -1.81 -3.70
C GLU A 29 38.60 -2.86 -2.61
N ASN A 30 38.68 -2.45 -1.33
CA ASN A 30 38.50 -3.33 -0.18
C ASN A 30 37.10 -3.28 0.44
N ALA A 31 36.22 -2.40 -0.05
CA ALA A 31 34.87 -2.25 0.45
C ALA A 31 33.98 -3.43 0.03
N THR A 32 33.02 -3.80 0.86
CA THR A 32 31.93 -4.70 0.49
C THR A 32 30.88 -3.93 -0.33
N ASP A 33 30.05 -4.65 -1.10
CA ASP A 33 28.98 -4.01 -1.87
C ASP A 33 27.98 -3.30 -0.95
N GLU A 34 27.72 -3.81 0.25
CA GLU A 34 26.90 -3.14 1.27
C GLU A 34 27.52 -1.79 1.72
N GLN A 35 28.83 -1.74 1.94
CA GLN A 35 29.51 -0.48 2.29
C GLN A 35 29.46 0.52 1.14
N VAL A 36 29.63 0.06 -0.11
CA VAL A 36 29.52 0.93 -1.30
C VAL A 36 28.08 1.45 -1.45
N PHE A 37 27.06 0.60 -1.27
CA PHE A 37 25.68 1.02 -1.26
C PHE A 37 25.42 2.08 -0.19
N GLN A 38 25.85 1.83 1.05
CA GLN A 38 25.64 2.78 2.16
C GLN A 38 26.37 4.11 1.91
N ALA A 39 27.59 4.10 1.36
CA ALA A 39 28.33 5.31 0.99
C ALA A 39 27.59 6.10 -0.09
N ALA A 40 27.10 5.43 -1.14
CA ALA A 40 26.30 6.04 -2.20
C ALA A 40 24.99 6.64 -1.66
N ALA A 41 24.29 5.92 -0.80
CA ALA A 41 23.05 6.39 -0.15
C ALA A 41 23.31 7.65 0.70
N ILE A 42 24.40 7.69 1.46
CA ILE A 42 24.81 8.89 2.22
C ILE A 42 25.04 10.08 1.30
N VAL A 43 25.73 9.89 0.17
CA VAL A 43 25.98 10.97 -0.81
C VAL A 43 24.68 11.52 -1.38
N ILE A 44 23.76 10.65 -1.82
CA ILE A 44 22.45 11.06 -2.34
C ILE A 44 21.65 11.81 -1.26
N ARG A 45 21.62 11.28 -0.04
CA ARG A 45 20.96 11.94 1.10
C ARG A 45 21.54 13.33 1.39
N GLU A 46 22.84 13.52 1.28
CA GLU A 46 23.48 14.83 1.47
C GLU A 46 23.05 15.82 0.38
N ILE A 47 22.88 15.37 -0.86
CA ILE A 47 22.35 16.20 -1.95
C ILE A 47 20.91 16.62 -1.60
N LEU A 48 20.06 15.68 -1.22
CA LEU A 48 18.68 15.94 -0.82
C LEU A 48 18.60 16.89 0.40
N SER A 49 19.48 16.73 1.39
CA SER A 49 19.51 17.59 2.57
C SER A 49 19.84 19.04 2.22
N ARG A 50 20.72 19.27 1.26
CA ARG A 50 21.04 20.63 0.77
C ARG A 50 19.85 21.26 0.06
N LEU A 51 19.16 20.52 -0.79
CA LEU A 51 17.95 20.95 -1.49
C LEU A 51 16.84 21.25 -0.47
N HIS A 52 16.59 20.36 0.46
CA HIS A 52 15.60 20.52 1.52
C HIS A 52 15.85 21.77 2.37
N THR A 53 17.12 22.04 2.73
CA THR A 53 17.49 23.26 3.46
C THR A 53 17.22 24.53 2.65
N PHE A 54 17.36 24.46 1.33
CA PHE A 54 17.03 25.57 0.45
C PHE A 54 15.52 25.78 0.39
N ASP A 55 14.74 24.73 0.17
CA ASP A 55 13.28 24.77 0.08
C ASP A 55 12.62 25.27 1.38
N SER A 56 13.18 24.91 2.53
CA SER A 56 12.67 25.30 3.84
C SER A 56 12.83 26.79 4.16
N ARG A 57 13.61 27.55 3.37
CA ARG A 57 13.76 29.00 3.52
C ARG A 57 12.49 29.75 3.16
N THR A 58 11.66 29.19 2.29
CA THR A 58 10.36 29.73 1.94
C THR A 58 9.28 28.90 2.64
N ALA A 59 8.70 29.48 3.68
CA ALA A 59 7.67 28.79 4.41
C ALA A 59 6.39 28.72 3.58
N PRO A 60 5.77 27.54 3.43
CA PRO A 60 4.52 27.41 2.70
C PRO A 60 3.39 28.16 3.41
N GLU A 61 2.39 28.63 2.64
CA GLU A 61 1.18 29.19 3.21
C GLU A 61 0.38 28.10 3.94
N ARG A 62 0.31 26.89 3.36
CA ARG A 62 -0.42 25.75 3.88
C ARG A 62 0.35 24.46 3.59
N GLU A 63 0.38 23.53 4.56
CA GLU A 63 1.12 22.28 4.47
C GLU A 63 0.20 21.08 4.67
N VAL A 64 0.45 20.00 3.92
CA VAL A 64 -0.27 18.73 4.02
C VAL A 64 0.47 17.78 4.97
N HIS A 65 -0.23 17.27 5.97
CA HIS A 65 0.24 16.22 6.88
C HIS A 65 -0.48 14.93 6.54
N TYR A 66 0.23 14.02 5.83
CA TYR A 66 -0.32 12.77 5.36
C TYR A 66 -0.03 11.63 6.36
N LEU A 67 -1.05 11.22 7.12
CA LEU A 67 -0.93 10.24 8.18
C LEU A 67 -1.32 8.85 7.68
N SER A 68 -0.38 7.91 7.70
CA SER A 68 -0.62 6.51 7.31
C SER A 68 0.16 5.55 8.20
N MET A 69 -0.45 4.41 8.55
CA MET A 69 0.25 3.35 9.29
C MET A 69 1.34 2.68 8.46
N GLU A 70 1.35 2.86 7.14
CA GLU A 70 2.33 2.22 6.26
C GLU A 70 2.72 3.12 5.08
N PHE A 71 4.01 3.05 4.72
CA PHE A 71 4.58 3.63 3.51
C PHE A 71 5.48 2.57 2.84
N LEU A 72 4.96 1.88 1.84
CA LEU A 72 5.69 0.82 1.12
C LEU A 72 6.64 1.44 0.09
N MET A 73 7.75 2.00 0.57
CA MET A 73 8.69 2.81 -0.22
C MET A 73 9.42 2.00 -1.29
N GLY A 74 9.81 0.75 -0.98
CA GLY A 74 10.73 -0.01 -1.81
C GLY A 74 12.17 0.49 -1.67
N ARG A 75 12.99 0.30 -2.71
CA ARG A 75 14.37 0.78 -2.79
C ARG A 75 14.41 2.26 -3.18
N SER A 76 15.36 3.01 -2.64
CA SER A 76 15.46 4.46 -2.80
C SER A 76 16.64 4.91 -3.68
N LEU A 77 17.79 4.20 -3.66
CA LEU A 77 19.03 4.68 -4.31
C LEU A 77 18.84 4.97 -5.79
N MET A 78 18.35 3.99 -6.56
CA MET A 78 18.12 4.16 -7.99
C MET A 78 16.98 5.16 -8.26
N LYS A 79 15.94 5.12 -7.45
CA LYS A 79 14.78 6.01 -7.58
C LYS A 79 15.14 7.47 -7.35
N ASP A 80 15.88 7.76 -6.28
CA ASP A 80 16.28 9.13 -5.96
C ASP A 80 17.31 9.66 -6.95
N ALA A 81 18.24 8.80 -7.41
CA ALA A 81 19.19 9.16 -8.47
C ALA A 81 18.47 9.48 -9.81
N PHE A 82 17.42 8.73 -10.15
CA PHE A 82 16.59 9.01 -11.32
C PHE A 82 15.85 10.35 -11.18
N ASN A 83 15.18 10.57 -10.07
CA ASN A 83 14.42 11.79 -9.82
C ASN A 83 15.33 13.04 -9.83
N LEU A 84 16.55 12.91 -9.32
CA LEU A 84 17.56 13.97 -9.34
C LEU A 84 18.25 14.15 -10.71
N GLY A 85 17.97 13.29 -11.69
CA GLY A 85 18.60 13.35 -13.01
C GLY A 85 20.08 12.98 -13.04
N ILE A 86 20.56 12.22 -12.04
CA ILE A 86 21.97 11.81 -11.90
C ILE A 86 22.19 10.29 -12.00
N GLY A 87 21.19 9.55 -12.48
CA GLY A 87 21.25 8.09 -12.54
C GLY A 87 22.40 7.53 -13.36
N ASP A 88 22.65 8.09 -14.56
CA ASP A 88 23.78 7.70 -15.44
C ASP A 88 25.12 8.07 -14.82
N ALA A 89 25.21 9.24 -14.19
CA ALA A 89 26.43 9.69 -13.52
C ALA A 89 26.76 8.79 -12.31
N LEU A 90 25.76 8.38 -11.54
CA LEU A 90 25.91 7.45 -10.41
C LEU A 90 26.35 6.07 -10.90
N THR A 91 25.68 5.53 -11.92
CA THR A 91 26.03 4.25 -12.54
C THR A 91 27.49 4.26 -12.99
N GLY A 92 27.90 5.28 -13.74
CA GLY A 92 29.28 5.41 -14.20
C GLY A 92 30.28 5.60 -13.05
N ALA A 93 29.93 6.32 -11.99
CA ALA A 93 30.80 6.50 -10.83
C ALA A 93 31.04 5.17 -10.08
N LEU A 94 30.01 4.31 -9.95
CA LEU A 94 30.13 2.97 -9.37
C LEU A 94 31.02 2.05 -10.23
N GLU A 95 30.87 2.11 -11.56
CA GLU A 95 31.71 1.36 -12.49
C GLU A 95 33.19 1.81 -12.41
N ASP A 96 33.47 3.11 -12.29
CA ASP A 96 34.82 3.65 -12.10
C ASP A 96 35.46 3.24 -10.78
N LEU A 97 34.64 2.92 -9.76
CA LEU A 97 35.12 2.32 -8.52
C LEU A 97 35.33 0.80 -8.64
N GLY A 98 35.19 0.22 -9.83
CA GLY A 98 35.34 -1.19 -10.12
C GLY A 98 34.17 -2.06 -9.64
N ARG A 99 32.95 -1.50 -9.52
CA ARG A 99 31.74 -2.19 -9.02
C ARG A 99 30.66 -2.29 -10.10
N SER A 100 29.92 -3.38 -10.09
CA SER A 100 28.69 -3.49 -10.89
C SER A 100 27.61 -2.63 -10.26
N ALA A 101 27.14 -1.60 -10.97
CA ALA A 101 26.06 -0.76 -10.47
C ALA A 101 24.78 -1.57 -10.21
N ALA A 102 24.50 -2.58 -11.05
CA ALA A 102 23.35 -3.46 -10.87
C ALA A 102 23.43 -4.26 -9.56
N ASP A 103 24.61 -4.77 -9.20
CA ASP A 103 24.80 -5.52 -7.94
C ASP A 103 24.68 -4.60 -6.73
N ILE A 104 25.20 -3.37 -6.82
CA ILE A 104 25.06 -2.36 -5.75
C ILE A 104 23.57 -2.00 -5.55
N PHE A 105 22.78 -1.77 -6.60
CA PHE A 105 21.35 -1.52 -6.50
C PHE A 105 20.58 -2.71 -5.94
N GLU A 106 20.99 -3.95 -6.25
CA GLU A 106 20.39 -5.18 -5.70
C GLU A 106 20.71 -5.38 -4.21
N THR A 107 21.79 -4.79 -3.70
CA THR A 107 22.17 -4.87 -2.28
C THR A 107 21.20 -4.11 -1.37
N GLU A 108 20.52 -3.07 -1.88
CA GLU A 108 19.52 -2.32 -1.11
C GLU A 108 18.30 -3.19 -0.78
N PRO A 109 17.95 -3.39 0.50
CA PRO A 109 16.70 -4.04 0.87
C PRO A 109 15.51 -3.13 0.65
N ASP A 110 14.33 -3.72 0.37
CA ASP A 110 13.09 -2.95 0.43
C ASP A 110 12.85 -2.47 1.87
N ALA A 111 12.51 -1.20 2.04
CA ALA A 111 12.18 -0.66 3.36
C ALA A 111 10.95 -1.35 3.96
N GLY A 112 11.08 -1.92 5.15
CA GLY A 112 10.04 -2.66 5.87
C GLY A 112 8.97 -1.76 6.52
N LEU A 113 8.54 -0.71 5.81
CA LEU A 113 7.64 0.32 6.30
C LEU A 113 6.20 0.16 5.81
N GLY A 114 5.89 -0.92 5.11
CA GLY A 114 4.56 -1.16 4.56
C GLY A 114 4.33 -2.61 4.14
N ASN A 115 3.10 -2.93 3.76
CA ASN A 115 2.70 -4.29 3.41
C ASN A 115 2.03 -4.40 2.04
N GLY A 116 1.08 -3.50 1.73
CA GLY A 116 0.19 -3.69 0.59
C GLY A 116 -0.16 -2.42 -0.18
N GLY A 117 -1.36 -2.42 -0.78
CA GLY A 117 -1.84 -1.34 -1.63
C GLY A 117 -1.92 0.01 -0.94
N LEU A 118 -2.38 0.03 0.32
CA LEU A 118 -2.47 1.25 1.14
C LEU A 118 -1.09 1.92 1.28
N GLY A 119 -0.08 1.16 1.71
CA GLY A 119 1.27 1.69 1.91
C GLY A 119 1.96 2.07 0.61
N ARG A 120 1.73 1.32 -0.49
CA ARG A 120 2.29 1.70 -1.78
C ARG A 120 1.63 2.94 -2.35
N LEU A 121 0.31 3.14 -2.14
CA LEU A 121 -0.38 4.36 -2.52
C LEU A 121 0.23 5.58 -1.78
N ALA A 122 0.39 5.48 -0.46
CA ALA A 122 1.02 6.52 0.35
C ALA A 122 2.43 6.87 -0.17
N ALA A 123 3.24 5.86 -0.51
CA ALA A 123 4.57 6.06 -1.09
C ALA A 123 4.52 6.73 -2.48
N CYS A 124 3.57 6.35 -3.35
CA CYS A 124 3.37 7.00 -4.64
C CYS A 124 2.94 8.46 -4.48
N TYR A 125 2.07 8.75 -3.51
CA TYR A 125 1.63 10.11 -3.25
C TYR A 125 2.75 11.01 -2.72
N MET A 126 3.64 10.50 -1.85
CA MET A 126 4.80 11.27 -1.40
C MET A 126 5.72 11.68 -2.56
N ASP A 127 5.96 10.77 -3.52
CA ASP A 127 6.72 11.09 -4.74
C ASP A 127 6.04 12.19 -5.57
N SER A 128 4.73 12.01 -5.82
CA SER A 128 3.96 12.95 -6.61
C SER A 128 3.81 14.32 -5.92
N LEU A 129 3.60 14.35 -4.59
CA LEU A 129 3.57 15.60 -3.82
C LEU A 129 4.89 16.36 -3.91
N ALA A 130 6.02 15.63 -3.84
CA ALA A 130 7.34 16.23 -4.01
C ALA A 130 7.53 16.79 -5.42
N THR A 131 7.17 16.03 -6.45
CA THR A 131 7.29 16.42 -7.87
C THR A 131 6.38 17.58 -8.24
N GLU A 132 5.14 17.61 -7.77
CA GLU A 132 4.18 18.70 -7.97
C GLU A 132 4.49 19.95 -7.11
N GLY A 133 5.57 19.93 -6.32
CA GLY A 133 5.97 21.06 -5.47
C GLY A 133 5.04 21.33 -4.28
N ILE A 134 4.11 20.42 -3.99
CA ILE A 134 3.15 20.56 -2.88
C ILE A 134 3.86 20.30 -1.55
N PRO A 135 3.86 21.28 -0.61
CA PRO A 135 4.48 21.10 0.69
C PRO A 135 3.76 20.01 1.49
N ALA A 136 4.47 18.93 1.80
CA ALA A 136 3.89 17.80 2.51
C ALA A 136 4.89 17.09 3.42
N THR A 137 4.38 16.64 4.57
CA THR A 137 5.10 15.72 5.45
C THR A 137 4.26 14.45 5.64
N GLY A 138 4.84 13.29 5.29
CA GLY A 138 4.27 11.99 5.61
C GLY A 138 4.63 11.57 7.03
N TYR A 139 3.73 10.89 7.73
CA TYR A 139 3.98 10.42 9.10
C TYR A 139 3.60 8.96 9.25
N SER A 140 4.47 8.17 9.91
CA SER A 140 4.25 6.77 10.26
C SER A 140 5.13 6.34 11.43
N LEU A 141 5.19 5.02 11.67
CA LEU A 141 6.09 4.37 12.62
C LEU A 141 7.35 3.85 11.92
N CYS A 142 8.49 3.92 12.61
CA CYS A 142 9.76 3.36 12.16
C CYS A 142 9.85 1.88 12.55
N TYR A 143 9.14 1.00 11.84
CA TYR A 143 9.14 -0.44 12.15
C TYR A 143 10.53 -1.04 12.00
N GLU A 144 10.98 -1.76 13.03
CA GLU A 144 12.31 -2.39 13.02
C GLU A 144 12.36 -3.61 12.10
N LEU A 145 11.32 -4.44 12.11
CA LEU A 145 11.27 -5.75 11.43
C LEU A 145 10.19 -5.82 10.32
N GLY A 146 9.64 -4.68 9.90
CA GLY A 146 8.57 -4.65 8.91
C GLY A 146 7.33 -5.42 9.38
N ILE A 147 6.63 -6.06 8.42
CA ILE A 147 5.53 -6.99 8.75
C ILE A 147 6.07 -8.40 8.98
N PHE A 148 6.74 -8.97 8.01
CA PHE A 148 7.51 -10.22 8.01
C PHE A 148 8.12 -10.47 6.62
N ARG A 149 9.17 -11.28 6.58
CA ARG A 149 9.66 -11.91 5.36
C ARG A 149 8.99 -13.28 5.20
N GLN A 150 8.34 -13.51 4.06
CA GLN A 150 7.69 -14.78 3.76
C GLN A 150 8.71 -15.80 3.25
N ARG A 151 8.64 -17.02 3.79
CA ARG A 151 9.25 -18.23 3.24
C ARG A 151 8.17 -19.24 2.93
N ILE A 152 8.38 -20.04 1.90
CA ILE A 152 7.56 -21.20 1.61
C ILE A 152 8.36 -22.43 2.05
N VAL A 153 7.85 -23.13 3.05
CA VAL A 153 8.44 -24.36 3.58
C VAL A 153 7.40 -25.48 3.45
N ASP A 154 7.74 -26.53 2.76
CA ASP A 154 6.82 -27.65 2.47
C ASP A 154 5.45 -27.16 1.91
N GLY A 155 5.52 -26.24 0.94
CA GLY A 155 4.35 -25.63 0.31
C GLY A 155 3.56 -24.63 1.19
N ARG A 156 4.00 -24.35 2.41
CA ARG A 156 3.29 -23.51 3.38
C ARG A 156 4.00 -22.20 3.65
N GLN A 157 3.23 -21.12 3.82
CA GLN A 157 3.77 -19.85 4.26
C GLN A 157 4.30 -19.93 5.69
N THR A 158 5.55 -19.50 5.87
CA THR A 158 6.21 -19.30 7.16
C THR A 158 6.69 -17.85 7.25
N GLU A 159 6.43 -17.19 8.36
CA GLU A 159 6.82 -15.82 8.64
C GLU A 159 8.13 -15.79 9.42
N VAL A 160 9.08 -14.96 8.95
CA VAL A 160 10.33 -14.68 9.66
C VAL A 160 10.57 -13.17 9.74
N ALA A 161 11.39 -12.73 10.69
CA ALA A 161 11.73 -11.32 10.85
C ALA A 161 12.38 -10.75 9.58
N ASP A 162 12.03 -9.52 9.21
CA ASP A 162 12.60 -8.80 8.07
C ASP A 162 13.57 -7.70 8.56
N ASN A 163 14.84 -8.04 8.68
CA ASN A 163 15.89 -7.16 9.21
C ASN A 163 16.37 -6.14 8.16
N TRP A 164 15.47 -5.35 7.60
CA TRP A 164 15.78 -4.36 6.55
C TRP A 164 16.63 -3.18 7.03
N ARG A 165 16.48 -2.76 8.30
CA ARG A 165 17.06 -1.53 8.84
C ARG A 165 18.59 -1.52 8.86
N THR A 166 19.24 -2.66 9.04
CA THR A 166 20.70 -2.75 9.15
C THR A 166 21.41 -2.12 7.95
N ALA A 167 20.98 -2.46 6.74
CA ALA A 167 21.55 -1.91 5.51
C ALA A 167 20.92 -0.55 5.12
N ALA A 168 19.60 -0.35 5.33
CA ALA A 168 18.88 0.85 4.90
C ALA A 168 18.92 2.02 5.91
N SER A 169 19.61 1.87 7.06
CA SER A 169 19.72 2.95 8.07
C SER A 169 20.34 4.25 7.54
N SER A 170 21.10 4.18 6.46
CA SER A 170 21.70 5.35 5.80
C SER A 170 20.69 6.38 5.30
N TRP A 171 19.44 5.97 5.04
CA TRP A 171 18.36 6.86 4.62
C TRP A 171 17.66 7.60 5.76
N LEU A 172 17.79 7.11 7.00
CA LEU A 172 17.05 7.59 8.16
C LEU A 172 17.92 8.55 8.99
N VAL A 173 17.50 9.80 9.10
CA VAL A 173 18.18 10.84 9.90
C VAL A 173 17.48 10.95 11.25
N PRO A 174 18.15 10.62 12.37
CA PRO A 174 17.57 10.82 13.70
C PRO A 174 17.53 12.31 14.05
N CYS A 175 16.38 12.80 14.52
CA CYS A 175 16.17 14.21 14.93
C CYS A 175 15.86 14.24 16.45
N HIS A 176 16.86 13.99 17.27
CA HIS A 176 16.70 13.86 18.73
C HIS A 176 16.12 15.10 19.41
N GLU A 177 16.36 16.28 18.86
CA GLU A 177 15.83 17.57 19.32
C GLU A 177 14.31 17.68 19.18
N ASP A 178 13.75 16.86 18.28
CA ASP A 178 12.30 16.79 18.01
C ASP A 178 11.58 15.71 18.82
N THR A 179 12.27 15.03 19.73
CA THR A 179 11.69 14.00 20.59
C THR A 179 10.51 14.56 21.39
N VAL A 180 9.44 13.76 21.47
CA VAL A 180 8.25 14.07 22.27
C VAL A 180 7.88 12.90 23.16
N GLU A 181 7.18 13.19 24.26
CA GLU A 181 6.67 12.18 25.21
C GLU A 181 5.25 11.79 24.86
N VAL A 182 4.97 10.48 24.78
CA VAL A 182 3.62 9.91 24.65
C VAL A 182 3.26 9.15 25.90
N ARG A 183 2.04 9.36 26.42
CA ARG A 183 1.58 8.86 27.72
C ARG A 183 0.48 7.85 27.57
N PHE A 184 0.59 6.74 28.29
CA PHE A 184 -0.37 5.64 28.29
C PHE A 184 -0.87 5.34 29.69
N GLY A 185 -2.14 4.91 29.80
CA GLY A 185 -2.75 4.55 31.09
C GLY A 185 -2.91 5.72 32.05
N GLY A 186 -2.86 5.41 33.34
CA GLY A 186 -3.03 6.41 34.38
C GLY A 186 -4.50 6.67 34.73
N ARG A 187 -4.74 7.78 35.40
CA ARG A 187 -6.08 8.28 35.76
C ARG A 187 -6.19 9.76 35.48
N VAL A 188 -7.37 10.24 35.09
CA VAL A 188 -7.67 11.66 34.90
C VAL A 188 -8.15 12.25 36.23
N GLU A 189 -7.53 13.35 36.66
CA GLU A 189 -8.01 14.19 37.75
C GLU A 189 -8.65 15.46 37.16
N PRO A 190 -9.94 15.76 37.51
CA PRO A 190 -10.64 16.90 36.97
C PRO A 190 -10.08 18.19 37.56
N HIS A 191 -9.77 19.15 36.70
CA HIS A 191 -9.40 20.50 37.07
C HIS A 191 -10.30 21.53 36.37
N TRP A 192 -10.71 22.57 37.08
CA TRP A 192 -11.51 23.66 36.53
C TRP A 192 -10.72 24.96 36.66
N ASP A 193 -10.51 25.62 35.54
CA ASP A 193 -9.83 26.93 35.54
C ASP A 193 -10.69 28.04 36.14
N ALA A 194 -10.10 29.26 36.28
CA ALA A 194 -10.80 30.44 36.82
C ALA A 194 -12.00 30.90 35.95
N TYR A 195 -12.11 30.43 34.74
CA TYR A 195 -13.18 30.72 33.77
C TYR A 195 -14.24 29.62 33.71
N GLY A 196 -14.07 28.54 34.47
CA GLY A 196 -15.00 27.41 34.51
C GLY A 196 -14.81 26.40 33.35
N HIS A 197 -13.67 26.41 32.67
CA HIS A 197 -13.35 25.38 31.69
C HIS A 197 -12.83 24.13 32.40
N TYR A 198 -13.26 22.96 31.89
CA TYR A 198 -12.79 21.68 32.35
C TYR A 198 -11.49 21.32 31.68
N HIS A 199 -10.49 20.93 32.46
CA HIS A 199 -9.21 20.37 32.02
C HIS A 199 -9.01 19.03 32.70
N GLY A 200 -8.49 18.03 31.98
CA GLY A 200 -8.16 16.72 32.54
C GLY A 200 -6.66 16.59 32.76
N GLU A 201 -6.22 16.53 34.02
CA GLU A 201 -4.82 16.28 34.31
C GLU A 201 -4.57 14.78 34.45
N LEU A 202 -3.62 14.24 33.67
CA LEU A 202 -3.29 12.79 33.67
C LEU A 202 -2.21 12.47 34.70
N HIS A 203 -2.50 11.56 35.62
CA HIS A 203 -1.58 11.11 36.67
C HIS A 203 -1.32 9.60 36.64
N GLY A 204 -0.09 9.19 37.00
CA GLY A 204 0.28 7.77 37.13
C GLY A 204 0.34 7.03 35.79
N TYR A 205 0.68 7.72 34.75
CA TYR A 205 0.83 7.21 33.39
C TYR A 205 2.19 6.55 33.14
N GLU A 206 2.24 5.69 32.14
CA GLU A 206 3.47 5.18 31.52
C GLU A 206 3.93 6.17 30.44
N SER A 207 5.22 6.50 30.43
CA SER A 207 5.85 7.40 29.48
C SER A 207 6.66 6.63 28.43
N VAL A 208 6.48 6.95 27.14
CA VAL A 208 7.27 6.44 26.03
C VAL A 208 7.77 7.62 25.20
N LEU A 209 9.06 7.65 24.89
CA LEU A 209 9.66 8.68 24.06
C LEU A 209 9.49 8.34 22.57
N ALA A 210 8.97 9.27 21.80
CA ALA A 210 8.88 9.19 20.34
C ALA A 210 10.03 9.98 19.73
N VAL A 211 11.00 9.27 19.18
CA VAL A 211 12.17 9.83 18.51
C VAL A 211 11.95 9.81 17.01
N PRO A 212 11.89 10.96 16.33
CA PRO A 212 11.65 10.98 14.89
C PRO A 212 12.92 10.61 14.12
N ARG A 213 12.70 9.87 13.02
CA ARG A 213 13.68 9.58 11.97
C ARG A 213 13.13 10.07 10.66
N ASP A 214 13.80 11.04 10.06
CA ASP A 214 13.36 11.67 8.83
C ASP A 214 14.00 11.00 7.62
N MET A 215 13.17 10.67 6.62
CA MET A 215 13.58 10.21 5.31
C MET A 215 13.17 11.27 4.28
N LEU A 216 14.12 11.75 3.50
CA LEU A 216 13.87 12.78 2.48
C LEU A 216 13.33 12.14 1.20
N ILE A 217 12.37 12.81 0.56
CA ILE A 217 11.71 12.36 -0.65
C ILE A 217 12.14 13.26 -1.80
N ALA A 218 12.85 12.68 -2.76
CA ALA A 218 13.34 13.39 -3.94
C ALA A 218 12.20 13.74 -4.91
N PRO A 219 12.04 14.99 -5.34
CA PRO A 219 11.18 15.34 -6.46
C PRO A 219 11.79 14.92 -7.80
N TYR A 220 10.98 14.73 -8.82
CA TYR A 220 11.43 14.72 -10.21
C TYR A 220 11.35 16.14 -10.79
N GLY A 221 12.44 16.62 -11.40
CA GLY A 221 12.50 17.98 -11.96
C GLY A 221 12.61 19.10 -10.91
N ASP A 222 11.86 20.17 -11.11
CA ASP A 222 11.94 21.42 -10.31
C ASP A 222 11.00 21.40 -9.07
N GLY A 223 10.56 20.24 -8.62
CA GLY A 223 9.69 20.08 -7.46
C GLY A 223 10.36 20.45 -6.13
N ARG A 224 9.78 19.97 -5.02
CA ARG A 224 10.22 20.25 -3.66
C ARG A 224 10.63 18.96 -2.93
N VAL A 225 11.72 18.97 -2.18
CA VAL A 225 12.09 17.85 -1.29
C VAL A 225 11.11 17.84 -0.11
N ASN A 226 10.31 16.78 -0.02
CA ASN A 226 9.40 16.52 1.09
C ASN A 226 10.01 15.56 2.12
N THR A 227 9.37 15.41 3.28
CA THR A 227 9.85 14.55 4.37
C THR A 227 8.86 13.44 4.68
N LEU A 228 9.36 12.24 4.91
CA LEU A 228 8.65 11.16 5.59
C LEU A 228 9.23 11.05 7.01
N ARG A 229 8.46 11.47 8.02
CA ARG A 229 8.84 11.39 9.43
C ARG A 229 8.33 10.11 10.06
N LEU A 230 9.23 9.30 10.56
CA LEU A 230 8.99 7.98 11.13
C LEU A 230 9.29 8.00 12.63
N TRP A 231 8.29 7.66 13.45
CA TRP A 231 8.43 7.65 14.90
C TRP A 231 8.99 6.32 15.40
N GLU A 232 10.08 6.39 16.17
CA GLU A 232 10.69 5.24 16.86
C GLU A 232 10.42 5.35 18.36
N ALA A 233 9.96 4.26 18.97
CA ALA A 233 9.62 4.22 20.39
C ALA A 233 10.84 3.87 21.24
N HIS A 234 11.12 4.69 22.24
CA HIS A 234 12.17 4.49 23.21
C HIS A 234 11.63 4.59 24.63
N SER A 235 12.27 3.90 25.55
CA SER A 235 12.04 4.07 26.98
C SER A 235 12.72 5.34 27.51
N PRO A 236 12.10 6.08 28.45
CA PRO A 236 12.81 7.14 29.19
C PRO A 236 13.99 6.59 29.98
N ASN A 237 13.97 5.31 30.34
CA ASN A 237 15.03 4.63 31.07
C ASN A 237 15.50 3.40 30.29
N ASP A 238 16.75 3.42 29.85
CA ASP A 238 17.33 2.32 29.08
C ASP A 238 17.55 1.05 29.92
N LEU A 239 17.81 1.20 31.23
CA LEU A 239 18.16 0.11 32.13
C LEU A 239 17.80 0.48 33.58
N ASP A 240 17.09 -0.38 34.29
CA ASP A 240 16.96 -0.27 35.72
C ASP A 240 18.26 -0.75 36.41
N MET A 241 19.08 0.20 36.80
CA MET A 241 20.39 -0.06 37.39
C MET A 241 20.29 -0.79 38.74
N TYR A 242 19.20 -0.60 39.49
CA TYR A 242 18.98 -1.30 40.76
C TYR A 242 18.71 -2.80 40.54
N LEU A 243 17.79 -3.12 39.63
CA LEU A 243 17.50 -4.51 39.27
C LEU A 243 18.70 -5.18 38.60
N PHE A 244 19.42 -4.46 37.76
CA PHE A 244 20.64 -4.97 37.13
C PHE A 244 21.72 -5.32 38.19
N ALA A 245 22.00 -4.43 39.14
CA ALA A 245 22.94 -4.66 40.21
C ALA A 245 22.52 -5.80 41.14
N ALA A 246 21.19 -6.04 41.28
CA ALA A 246 20.63 -7.16 42.06
C ALA A 246 20.65 -8.50 41.32
N GLY A 247 21.17 -8.56 40.07
CA GLY A 247 21.24 -9.76 39.22
C GLY A 247 19.94 -10.10 38.49
N SER A 248 18.92 -9.23 38.52
CA SER A 248 17.64 -9.38 37.81
C SER A 248 17.74 -8.82 36.39
N TYR A 249 18.63 -9.36 35.58
CA TYR A 249 19.00 -8.79 34.26
C TYR A 249 17.81 -8.68 33.28
N VAL A 250 16.92 -9.66 33.25
CA VAL A 250 15.75 -9.63 32.35
C VAL A 250 14.77 -8.55 32.77
N GLN A 251 14.46 -8.48 34.08
CA GLN A 251 13.55 -7.46 34.64
C GLN A 251 14.10 -6.04 34.46
N SER A 252 15.44 -5.87 34.56
CA SER A 252 16.09 -4.57 34.37
C SER A 252 15.89 -3.98 32.96
N LEU A 253 15.51 -4.79 31.97
CA LEU A 253 15.25 -4.40 30.57
C LEU A 253 13.75 -4.37 30.23
N GLU A 254 12.87 -4.76 31.16
CA GLU A 254 11.44 -4.93 30.88
C GLU A 254 10.77 -3.64 30.38
N GLN A 255 11.00 -2.52 31.06
CA GLN A 255 10.45 -1.21 30.70
C GLN A 255 10.91 -0.79 29.29
N ARG A 256 12.18 -0.98 29.00
CA ARG A 256 12.76 -0.71 27.67
C ARG A 256 12.10 -1.59 26.61
N THR A 257 12.00 -2.89 26.85
CA THR A 257 11.40 -3.84 25.90
C THR A 257 9.94 -3.50 25.62
N MET A 258 9.17 -3.14 26.65
CA MET A 258 7.75 -2.78 26.50
C MET A 258 7.54 -1.49 25.72
N ALA A 259 8.45 -0.52 25.83
CA ALA A 259 8.41 0.68 25.01
C ALA A 259 8.79 0.37 23.55
N GLU A 260 9.91 -0.31 23.33
CA GLU A 260 10.42 -0.60 21.97
C GLU A 260 9.49 -1.52 21.15
N VAL A 261 8.70 -2.39 21.82
CA VAL A 261 7.78 -3.31 21.13
C VAL A 261 6.72 -2.56 20.29
N ILE A 262 6.41 -1.31 20.62
CA ILE A 262 5.46 -0.46 19.88
C ILE A 262 5.88 -0.30 18.41
N THR A 263 7.18 -0.22 18.14
CA THR A 263 7.71 -0.04 16.77
C THR A 263 8.46 -1.27 16.24
N LYS A 264 8.25 -2.46 16.81
CA LYS A 264 8.93 -3.68 16.34
C LYS A 264 8.38 -4.19 15.02
N VAL A 265 7.05 -4.37 14.93
CA VAL A 265 6.39 -5.08 13.82
C VAL A 265 5.15 -4.31 13.36
N LEU A 266 4.97 -4.20 12.05
CA LEU A 266 3.76 -3.68 11.43
C LEU A 266 2.63 -4.72 11.52
N TYR A 267 1.44 -4.30 11.94
CA TYR A 267 0.24 -5.13 12.07
C TYR A 267 0.44 -6.42 12.87
N PRO A 268 0.75 -6.32 14.17
CA PRO A 268 0.74 -7.49 15.04
C PRO A 268 -0.65 -8.16 15.03
N ALA A 269 -0.69 -9.47 15.26
CA ALA A 269 -1.94 -10.21 15.35
C ALA A 269 -2.85 -9.62 16.44
N ASP A 270 -4.16 -9.49 16.18
CA ASP A 270 -5.14 -8.83 17.03
C ASP A 270 -6.35 -9.73 17.37
N ASP A 271 -6.16 -11.05 17.28
CA ASP A 271 -7.10 -12.07 17.70
C ASP A 271 -7.13 -12.27 19.23
N HIS A 272 -6.17 -11.69 19.96
CA HIS A 272 -6.06 -11.70 21.41
C HIS A 272 -5.89 -10.28 21.98
N ILE A 273 -6.09 -10.14 23.29
CA ILE A 273 -6.15 -8.81 23.95
C ILE A 273 -4.80 -8.07 23.92
N GLU A 274 -3.69 -8.79 24.06
CA GLU A 274 -2.34 -8.23 24.02
C GLU A 274 -2.04 -7.61 22.65
N GLY A 275 -2.43 -8.30 21.58
CA GLY A 275 -2.27 -7.79 20.23
C GLY A 275 -3.15 -6.57 19.96
N LYS A 276 -4.41 -6.58 20.40
CA LYS A 276 -5.29 -5.41 20.35
C LYS A 276 -4.71 -4.23 21.11
N THR A 277 -4.16 -4.49 22.31
CA THR A 277 -3.50 -3.46 23.13
C THR A 277 -2.30 -2.86 22.39
N LEU A 278 -1.45 -3.70 21.82
CA LEU A 278 -0.29 -3.24 21.07
C LEU A 278 -0.70 -2.39 19.86
N ARG A 279 -1.72 -2.80 19.09
CA ARG A 279 -2.21 -2.03 17.94
C ARG A 279 -2.77 -0.67 18.33
N ILE A 280 -3.54 -0.57 19.42
CA ILE A 280 -4.02 0.73 19.94
C ILE A 280 -2.85 1.59 20.40
N ARG A 281 -1.85 1.00 21.07
CA ARG A 281 -0.64 1.75 21.47
C ARG A 281 0.14 2.22 20.27
N GLN A 282 0.27 1.43 19.20
CA GLN A 282 0.88 1.85 17.93
C GLN A 282 0.15 3.04 17.31
N GLN A 283 -1.18 2.95 17.18
CA GLN A 283 -1.99 4.02 16.58
C GLN A 283 -1.91 5.33 17.39
N TYR A 284 -2.06 5.24 18.72
CA TYR A 284 -2.00 6.43 19.55
C TYR A 284 -0.59 7.03 19.65
N PHE A 285 0.44 6.20 19.81
CA PHE A 285 1.83 6.64 19.80
C PHE A 285 2.15 7.44 18.54
N PHE A 286 1.77 6.91 17.39
CA PHE A 286 1.93 7.55 16.10
C PHE A 286 1.23 8.91 16.01
N VAL A 287 -0.08 8.98 16.31
CA VAL A 287 -0.84 10.22 16.16
C VAL A 287 -0.52 11.26 17.22
N SER A 288 -0.25 10.85 18.46
CA SER A 288 0.12 11.77 19.53
C SER A 288 1.47 12.44 19.26
N ALA A 289 2.47 11.64 18.86
CA ALA A 289 3.77 12.19 18.48
C ALA A 289 3.64 13.18 17.30
N THR A 290 2.84 12.83 16.30
CA THR A 290 2.59 13.67 15.12
C THR A 290 1.88 14.97 15.50
N ALA A 291 0.78 14.92 16.26
CA ALA A 291 0.04 16.11 16.68
C ALA A 291 0.91 17.07 17.50
N GLN A 292 1.67 16.55 18.47
CA GLN A 292 2.59 17.35 19.28
C GLN A 292 3.66 18.03 18.41
N SER A 293 4.24 17.30 17.46
CA SER A 293 5.26 17.83 16.54
C SER A 293 4.73 18.98 15.68
N ILE A 294 3.57 18.79 15.05
CA ILE A 294 2.94 19.81 14.19
C ILE A 294 2.57 21.05 15.02
N LEU A 295 1.88 20.88 16.17
CA LEU A 295 1.50 22.00 17.02
C LEU A 295 2.70 22.74 17.61
N ARG A 296 3.77 22.03 18.00
CA ARG A 296 5.02 22.65 18.46
C ARG A 296 5.63 23.55 17.39
N ALA A 297 5.74 23.06 16.16
CA ALA A 297 6.26 23.82 15.03
C ALA A 297 5.36 25.02 14.71
N HIS A 298 4.03 24.82 14.74
CA HIS A 298 3.08 25.90 14.52
C HIS A 298 3.18 27.00 15.58
N ARG A 299 3.20 26.66 16.89
CA ARG A 299 3.36 27.63 17.99
C ARG A 299 4.66 28.41 17.87
N ALA A 300 5.76 27.74 17.56
CA ALA A 300 7.06 28.39 17.39
C ALA A 300 7.05 29.43 16.25
N ARG A 301 6.27 29.17 15.20
CA ARG A 301 6.18 30.03 14.03
C ARG A 301 5.18 31.18 14.17
N TYR A 302 3.97 30.87 14.66
CA TYR A 302 2.84 31.80 14.64
C TYR A 302 2.49 32.38 16.03
N GLY A 303 3.00 31.81 17.11
CA GLY A 303 2.74 32.26 18.49
C GLY A 303 1.31 32.04 18.98
N THR A 304 0.46 31.41 18.21
CA THR A 304 -0.94 31.07 18.51
C THR A 304 -1.35 29.77 17.83
N VAL A 305 -2.36 29.09 18.37
CA VAL A 305 -2.95 27.89 17.71
C VAL A 305 -4.28 28.20 17.01
N ARG A 306 -4.81 29.44 17.18
CA ARG A 306 -6.13 29.79 16.65
C ARG A 306 -6.23 29.82 15.13
N ASN A 307 -5.12 30.06 14.44
CA ASN A 307 -5.03 30.03 12.99
C ASN A 307 -4.48 28.69 12.45
N PHE A 308 -4.47 27.63 13.25
CA PHE A 308 -3.89 26.32 12.88
C PHE A 308 -4.50 25.78 11.59
N ALA A 309 -5.83 25.80 11.46
CA ALA A 309 -6.52 25.27 10.28
C ALA A 309 -6.29 26.08 9.00
N GLU A 310 -5.78 27.32 9.09
CA GLU A 310 -5.41 28.12 7.92
C GLU A 310 -4.12 27.60 7.27
N HIS A 311 -3.22 27.03 8.08
CA HIS A 311 -1.88 26.63 7.64
C HIS A 311 -1.66 25.12 7.54
N HIS A 312 -2.53 24.30 8.10
CA HIS A 312 -2.34 22.85 8.16
C HIS A 312 -3.56 22.09 7.66
N VAL A 313 -3.30 21.04 6.89
CA VAL A 313 -4.28 20.04 6.46
C VAL A 313 -3.80 18.68 6.92
N ILE A 314 -4.64 17.94 7.61
CA ILE A 314 -4.36 16.61 8.09
C ILE A 314 -5.20 15.61 7.28
N GLN A 315 -4.53 14.70 6.57
CA GLN A 315 -5.17 13.64 5.81
C GLN A 315 -5.04 12.31 6.55
N ILE A 316 -6.15 11.76 6.99
CA ILE A 316 -6.27 10.44 7.59
C ILE A 316 -6.38 9.39 6.49
N ASN A 317 -5.36 8.54 6.36
CA ASN A 317 -5.32 7.45 5.37
C ASN A 317 -5.80 6.15 6.01
N ASP A 318 -7.04 5.76 5.72
CA ASP A 318 -7.84 4.77 6.43
C ASP A 318 -8.15 5.17 7.90
N THR A 319 -8.74 4.26 8.70
CA THR A 319 -9.13 4.56 10.09
C THR A 319 -7.99 4.47 11.10
N HIS A 320 -6.82 3.95 10.73
CA HIS A 320 -5.72 3.75 11.66
C HIS A 320 -5.27 5.03 12.40
N PRO A 321 -5.19 6.23 11.74
CA PRO A 321 -4.82 7.47 12.41
C PRO A 321 -6.00 8.23 13.03
N THR A 322 -7.20 7.68 13.12
CA THR A 322 -8.40 8.40 13.58
C THR A 322 -8.25 9.05 14.96
N LEU A 323 -7.44 8.46 15.85
CA LEU A 323 -7.17 9.02 17.18
C LEU A 323 -6.48 10.40 17.14
N ILE A 324 -6.03 10.87 15.95
CA ILE A 324 -5.56 12.27 15.79
C ILE A 324 -6.65 13.30 16.14
N ILE A 325 -7.92 12.95 15.91
CA ILE A 325 -9.08 13.82 16.19
C ILE A 325 -9.17 14.15 17.69
N PRO A 326 -9.38 13.15 18.59
CA PRO A 326 -9.44 13.42 20.01
C PRO A 326 -8.09 13.84 20.61
N GLU A 327 -6.95 13.47 20.01
CA GLU A 327 -5.65 13.93 20.51
C GLU A 327 -5.40 15.41 20.22
N LEU A 328 -5.75 15.90 19.03
CA LEU A 328 -5.72 17.35 18.75
C LEU A 328 -6.64 18.11 19.69
N MET A 329 -7.85 17.60 19.94
CA MET A 329 -8.76 18.19 20.93
C MET A 329 -8.09 18.26 22.30
N ARG A 330 -7.45 17.16 22.76
CA ARG A 330 -6.74 17.12 24.05
C ARG A 330 -5.67 18.20 24.15
N LEU A 331 -4.81 18.29 23.12
CA LEU A 331 -3.72 19.27 23.10
C LEU A 331 -4.24 20.71 23.10
N LEU A 332 -5.28 20.99 22.32
CA LEU A 332 -5.89 22.33 22.28
C LEU A 332 -6.63 22.70 23.56
N LEU A 333 -7.31 21.75 24.20
CA LEU A 333 -8.05 21.97 25.44
C LEU A 333 -7.11 22.01 26.67
N ASP A 334 -6.27 20.99 26.85
CA ASP A 334 -5.52 20.80 28.09
C ASP A 334 -4.18 21.55 28.07
N ASP A 335 -3.48 21.63 26.92
CA ASP A 335 -2.16 22.25 26.81
C ASP A 335 -2.29 23.74 26.39
N ASP A 336 -3.23 24.10 25.48
CA ASP A 336 -3.41 25.47 25.00
C ASP A 336 -4.55 26.23 25.68
N GLY A 337 -5.37 25.56 26.49
CA GLY A 337 -6.43 26.16 27.28
C GLY A 337 -7.60 26.73 26.47
N LEU A 338 -7.86 26.16 25.25
CA LEU A 338 -9.01 26.60 24.45
C LEU A 338 -10.32 26.05 25.03
N GLY A 339 -11.43 26.78 24.76
CA GLY A 339 -12.78 26.23 24.99
C GLY A 339 -13.11 25.12 23.98
N TRP A 340 -14.04 24.23 24.35
CA TRP A 340 -14.41 23.06 23.53
C TRP A 340 -14.81 23.45 22.08
N ASP A 341 -15.69 24.42 21.94
CA ASP A 341 -16.23 24.75 20.61
C ASP A 341 -15.15 25.36 19.71
N GLU A 342 -14.27 26.21 20.26
CA GLU A 342 -13.12 26.77 19.53
C GLU A 342 -12.14 25.67 19.09
N ALA A 343 -11.80 24.72 19.97
CA ALA A 343 -10.95 23.60 19.65
C ALA A 343 -11.59 22.69 18.58
N TRP A 344 -12.89 22.45 18.71
CA TRP A 344 -13.64 21.62 17.76
C TRP A 344 -13.70 22.24 16.36
N ASP A 345 -13.92 23.55 16.27
CA ASP A 345 -13.93 24.27 15.00
C ASP A 345 -12.57 24.18 14.29
N ILE A 346 -11.45 24.29 15.03
CA ILE A 346 -10.11 24.13 14.49
C ILE A 346 -9.91 22.72 13.94
N VAL A 347 -10.21 21.68 14.74
CA VAL A 347 -10.00 20.28 14.35
C VAL A 347 -10.85 19.93 13.14
N THR A 348 -12.13 20.27 13.12
CA THR A 348 -13.04 19.93 12.02
C THR A 348 -12.76 20.69 10.73
N ALA A 349 -12.05 21.82 10.80
CA ALA A 349 -11.66 22.59 9.63
C ALA A 349 -10.40 22.05 8.92
N CYS A 350 -9.55 21.27 9.60
CA CYS A 350 -8.27 20.82 9.04
C CYS A 350 -8.14 19.30 8.81
N VAL A 351 -9.04 18.46 9.34
CA VAL A 351 -8.93 16.99 9.25
C VAL A 351 -9.81 16.45 8.13
N ASN A 352 -9.26 15.56 7.29
CA ASN A 352 -9.93 14.87 6.19
C ASN A 352 -9.71 13.36 6.27
N TYR A 353 -10.65 12.57 5.73
CA TYR A 353 -10.63 11.12 5.83
C TYR A 353 -10.77 10.45 4.47
N THR A 354 -9.80 9.59 4.12
CA THR A 354 -9.91 8.66 3.00
C THR A 354 -10.26 7.27 3.52
N ASN A 355 -11.41 6.74 3.09
CA ASN A 355 -11.80 5.34 3.33
C ASN A 355 -11.21 4.42 2.26
N HIS A 356 -10.74 3.23 2.65
CA HIS A 356 -10.16 2.24 1.75
C HIS A 356 -10.89 0.90 1.75
N THR A 357 -12.04 0.79 2.39
CA THR A 357 -12.83 -0.45 2.44
C THR A 357 -14.26 -0.26 1.97
N VAL A 358 -14.81 -1.30 1.37
CA VAL A 358 -16.23 -1.38 0.95
C VAL A 358 -17.05 -2.31 1.84
N MET A 359 -16.40 -3.07 2.72
CA MET A 359 -17.02 -4.06 3.58
C MET A 359 -17.30 -3.47 4.95
N SER A 360 -18.56 -3.37 5.35
CA SER A 360 -18.98 -2.84 6.66
C SER A 360 -18.36 -3.60 7.83
N GLU A 361 -18.21 -4.92 7.69
CA GLU A 361 -17.60 -5.81 8.69
C GLU A 361 -16.08 -5.61 8.86
N ALA A 362 -15.44 -4.96 7.90
CA ALA A 362 -14.01 -4.63 7.95
C ALA A 362 -13.73 -3.22 8.50
N LEU A 363 -14.77 -2.44 8.83
CA LEU A 363 -14.59 -1.15 9.51
C LEU A 363 -14.04 -1.36 10.92
N GLU A 364 -12.96 -0.63 11.24
CA GLU A 364 -12.23 -0.82 12.48
C GLU A 364 -13.04 -0.43 13.71
N THR A 365 -13.09 -1.33 14.69
CA THR A 365 -13.72 -1.12 16.00
C THR A 365 -12.79 -1.54 17.13
N TRP A 366 -12.84 -0.81 18.25
CA TRP A 366 -12.04 -1.14 19.45
C TRP A 366 -12.91 -1.27 20.68
N PRO A 367 -12.67 -2.29 21.55
CA PRO A 367 -13.39 -2.39 22.82
C PRO A 367 -13.25 -1.09 23.64
N GLN A 368 -14.38 -0.53 24.10
CA GLN A 368 -14.37 0.71 24.88
C GLN A 368 -13.49 0.63 26.14
N GLY A 369 -13.49 -0.52 26.82
CA GLY A 369 -12.66 -0.73 28.01
C GLY A 369 -11.16 -0.69 27.71
N LEU A 370 -10.76 -1.08 26.49
CA LEU A 370 -9.37 -0.99 26.05
C LEU A 370 -8.95 0.47 25.85
N ILE A 371 -9.75 1.26 25.13
CA ILE A 371 -9.49 2.71 24.96
C ILE A 371 -9.47 3.40 26.32
N GLN A 372 -10.45 3.13 27.18
CA GLN A 372 -10.55 3.72 28.51
C GLN A 372 -9.34 3.42 29.39
N SER A 373 -8.83 2.18 29.37
CA SER A 373 -7.69 1.78 30.19
C SER A 373 -6.35 2.29 29.68
N GLN A 374 -6.16 2.30 28.37
CA GLN A 374 -4.91 2.74 27.74
C GLN A 374 -4.83 4.26 27.56
N LEU A 375 -5.96 4.95 27.34
CA LEU A 375 -6.05 6.34 26.93
C LEU A 375 -7.18 7.07 27.69
N PRO A 376 -7.14 7.15 29.02
CA PRO A 376 -8.29 7.60 29.82
C PRO A 376 -8.74 9.04 29.48
N ARG A 377 -7.82 9.96 29.21
CA ARG A 377 -8.20 11.33 28.84
C ARG A 377 -8.79 11.43 27.43
N VAL A 378 -8.22 10.70 26.48
CA VAL A 378 -8.75 10.58 25.11
C VAL A 378 -10.15 9.94 25.12
N TRP A 379 -10.37 8.96 26.00
CA TRP A 379 -11.69 8.35 26.19
C TRP A 379 -12.75 9.36 26.61
N GLU A 380 -12.46 10.24 27.59
CA GLU A 380 -13.39 11.30 28.00
C GLU A 380 -13.76 12.22 26.83
N ILE A 381 -12.77 12.57 26.00
CA ILE A 381 -12.99 13.41 24.82
C ILE A 381 -13.86 12.68 23.81
N ILE A 382 -13.59 11.39 23.53
CA ILE A 382 -14.44 10.58 22.64
C ILE A 382 -15.88 10.49 23.15
N CYS A 383 -16.08 10.35 24.47
CA CYS A 383 -17.42 10.35 25.09
C CYS A 383 -18.16 11.65 24.82
N GLU A 384 -17.50 12.81 24.96
CA GLU A 384 -18.14 14.11 24.72
C GLU A 384 -18.38 14.34 23.24
N ILE A 385 -17.46 13.93 22.33
CA ILE A 385 -17.69 13.96 20.88
C ILE A 385 -18.92 13.10 20.55
N ASN A 386 -19.01 11.87 21.07
CA ASN A 386 -20.14 10.98 20.84
C ASN A 386 -21.47 11.59 21.34
N ARG A 387 -21.48 12.20 22.53
CA ARG A 387 -22.68 12.87 23.08
C ARG A 387 -23.17 13.96 22.12
N ARG A 388 -22.27 14.86 21.69
CA ARG A 388 -22.62 15.97 20.76
C ARG A 388 -23.04 15.44 19.40
N TRP A 389 -22.39 14.39 18.92
CA TRP A 389 -22.75 13.72 17.67
C TRP A 389 -24.13 13.08 17.73
N CYS A 390 -24.47 12.41 18.85
CA CYS A 390 -25.83 11.90 19.10
C CYS A 390 -26.88 13.00 19.05
N ASP A 391 -26.62 14.15 19.67
CA ASP A 391 -27.56 15.28 19.69
C ASP A 391 -27.80 15.81 18.26
N LYS A 392 -26.72 15.90 17.43
CA LYS A 392 -26.82 16.27 16.01
C LYS A 392 -27.63 15.26 15.19
N LEU A 393 -27.39 13.97 15.40
CA LEU A 393 -28.14 12.90 14.71
C LEU A 393 -29.61 12.92 15.11
N ARG A 394 -29.94 13.02 16.40
CA ARG A 394 -31.31 13.12 16.90
C ARG A 394 -32.03 14.35 16.39
N ALA A 395 -31.37 15.49 16.34
CA ALA A 395 -31.96 16.71 15.79
C ALA A 395 -32.40 16.54 14.31
N ARG A 396 -31.72 15.68 13.55
CA ARG A 396 -32.00 15.41 12.14
C ARG A 396 -32.97 14.25 11.92
N PHE A 397 -32.84 13.17 12.67
CA PHE A 397 -33.54 11.90 12.44
C PHE A 397 -34.59 11.58 13.51
N GLY A 398 -34.65 12.33 14.63
CA GLY A 398 -35.46 11.94 15.80
C GLY A 398 -34.91 10.68 16.47
N ASP A 399 -35.79 9.94 17.16
CA ASP A 399 -35.42 8.65 17.80
C ASP A 399 -35.57 7.50 16.77
N ASP A 400 -34.71 7.50 15.76
CA ASP A 400 -34.70 6.53 14.65
C ASP A 400 -33.52 5.59 14.77
N VAL A 401 -33.65 4.37 14.23
CA VAL A 401 -32.57 3.36 14.16
C VAL A 401 -31.28 3.90 13.50
N ARG A 402 -31.39 4.90 12.65
CA ARG A 402 -30.26 5.58 12.02
C ARG A 402 -29.34 6.24 13.03
N VAL A 403 -29.87 6.73 14.17
CA VAL A 403 -29.02 7.26 15.26
C VAL A 403 -28.14 6.16 15.81
N GLY A 404 -28.75 4.99 16.16
CA GLY A 404 -28.01 3.84 16.71
C GLY A 404 -26.88 3.35 15.82
N ARG A 405 -27.11 3.26 14.50
CA ARG A 405 -26.10 2.79 13.54
C ARG A 405 -24.88 3.71 13.39
N ASN A 406 -25.04 5.00 13.68
CA ASN A 406 -24.00 6.01 13.46
C ASN A 406 -23.36 6.52 14.76
N LEU A 407 -23.61 5.83 15.90
CA LEU A 407 -22.95 6.12 17.16
C LEU A 407 -21.44 5.83 17.06
N ILE A 408 -20.64 6.69 17.68
CA ILE A 408 -19.21 6.44 17.85
C ILE A 408 -18.99 5.36 18.89
N ILE A 409 -19.76 5.38 19.97
CA ILE A 409 -19.72 4.36 21.02
C ILE A 409 -21.02 3.56 20.97
N ALA A 410 -20.93 2.30 20.56
CA ALA A 410 -22.05 1.36 20.48
C ALA A 410 -21.56 -0.07 20.74
N ASP A 411 -22.44 -0.95 21.24
CA ASP A 411 -22.20 -2.37 21.44
C ASP A 411 -20.89 -2.70 22.17
N GLY A 412 -20.50 -1.84 23.13
CA GLY A 412 -19.28 -1.98 23.91
C GLY A 412 -17.98 -1.65 23.14
N CYS A 413 -18.10 -1.06 21.95
CA CYS A 413 -16.98 -0.70 21.09
C CYS A 413 -16.99 0.77 20.70
N VAL A 414 -15.81 1.26 20.32
CA VAL A 414 -15.61 2.55 19.62
C VAL A 414 -15.48 2.28 18.12
N HIS A 415 -16.36 2.88 17.33
CA HIS A 415 -16.40 2.77 15.87
C HIS A 415 -15.58 3.88 15.24
N MET A 416 -14.39 3.56 14.76
CA MET A 416 -13.40 4.55 14.29
C MET A 416 -13.88 5.32 13.06
N ALA A 417 -14.53 4.66 12.11
CA ALA A 417 -15.12 5.32 10.94
C ALA A 417 -16.20 6.36 11.37
N ASN A 418 -17.05 6.04 12.36
CA ASN A 418 -18.06 6.97 12.84
C ASN A 418 -17.44 8.21 13.53
N LEU A 419 -16.29 8.05 14.16
CA LEU A 419 -15.52 9.19 14.70
C LEU A 419 -15.00 10.10 13.56
N CYS A 420 -14.48 9.51 12.46
CA CYS A 420 -14.14 10.27 11.27
C CYS A 420 -15.35 10.97 10.65
N LEU A 421 -16.48 10.27 10.54
CA LEU A 421 -17.73 10.83 10.03
C LEU A 421 -18.24 12.02 10.85
N ALA A 422 -18.03 12.01 12.16
CA ALA A 422 -18.41 13.10 13.05
C ALA A 422 -17.55 14.36 12.85
N ALA A 423 -16.23 14.19 12.59
CA ALA A 423 -15.24 15.25 12.70
C ALA A 423 -14.65 15.75 11.36
N CYS A 424 -14.47 14.87 10.35
CA CYS A 424 -13.70 15.25 9.17
C CYS A 424 -14.44 16.20 8.25
N LYS A 425 -13.72 17.21 7.73
CA LYS A 425 -14.20 18.18 6.74
C LYS A 425 -14.68 17.47 5.47
N THR A 426 -13.85 16.58 4.94
CA THR A 426 -14.13 15.84 3.71
C THR A 426 -13.91 14.34 3.96
N ILE A 427 -14.76 13.51 3.33
CA ILE A 427 -14.72 12.06 3.34
C ILE A 427 -14.66 11.59 1.88
N ASN A 428 -13.59 10.89 1.50
CA ASN A 428 -13.46 10.45 0.13
C ASN A 428 -13.23 8.95 -0.02
N GLY A 429 -13.81 8.41 -1.11
CA GLY A 429 -13.47 7.10 -1.65
C GLY A 429 -12.26 7.17 -2.59
N VAL A 430 -11.83 5.99 -3.09
CA VAL A 430 -10.60 5.80 -3.86
C VAL A 430 -10.83 5.31 -5.29
N SER A 431 -12.08 5.28 -5.74
CA SER A 431 -12.56 5.09 -7.11
C SER A 431 -13.98 5.64 -7.24
N ALA A 432 -14.49 5.81 -8.46
CA ALA A 432 -15.85 6.29 -8.69
C ALA A 432 -16.89 5.36 -8.06
N LEU A 433 -16.78 4.05 -8.32
CA LEU A 433 -17.65 3.04 -7.73
C LEU A 433 -17.59 3.04 -6.21
N HIS A 434 -16.40 3.15 -5.64
CA HIS A 434 -16.24 3.22 -4.18
C HIS A 434 -16.90 4.48 -3.60
N GLY A 435 -16.75 5.63 -4.24
CA GLY A 435 -17.44 6.86 -3.85
C GLY A 435 -18.97 6.71 -3.85
N GLU A 436 -19.52 5.98 -4.79
CA GLU A 436 -20.95 5.64 -4.82
C GLU A 436 -21.36 4.73 -3.66
N ILE A 437 -20.58 3.66 -3.40
CA ILE A 437 -20.84 2.74 -2.28
C ILE A 437 -20.80 3.48 -0.94
N LEU A 438 -19.86 4.41 -0.75
CA LEU A 438 -19.83 5.22 0.47
C LEU A 438 -21.11 6.04 0.67
N ARG A 439 -21.64 6.66 -0.41
CA ARG A 439 -22.82 7.53 -0.36
C ARG A 439 -24.13 6.75 -0.22
N ARG A 440 -24.27 5.63 -0.90
CA ARG A 440 -25.54 4.90 -1.02
C ARG A 440 -25.72 3.79 0.00
N ASP A 441 -24.59 3.21 0.46
CA ASP A 441 -24.61 2.02 1.28
C ASP A 441 -23.91 2.25 2.63
N LEU A 442 -22.57 2.38 2.63
CA LEU A 442 -21.76 2.31 3.84
C LEU A 442 -22.02 3.48 4.80
N PHE A 443 -22.10 4.72 4.28
CA PHE A 443 -22.28 5.96 5.06
C PHE A 443 -23.51 6.77 4.66
N ARG A 444 -24.53 6.11 4.08
CA ARG A 444 -25.73 6.74 3.52
C ARG A 444 -26.43 7.69 4.47
N ASP A 445 -26.52 7.32 5.76
CA ASP A 445 -27.26 8.11 6.74
C ASP A 445 -26.51 9.43 7.02
N VAL A 446 -25.19 9.40 7.14
CA VAL A 446 -24.34 10.61 7.33
C VAL A 446 -24.24 11.41 6.04
N CYS A 447 -24.19 10.77 4.89
CA CYS A 447 -24.26 11.45 3.60
C CYS A 447 -25.59 12.23 3.45
N ALA A 448 -26.70 11.70 3.96
CA ALA A 448 -28.00 12.40 3.98
C ALA A 448 -28.02 13.63 4.92
N LEU A 449 -27.10 13.76 5.90
CA LEU A 449 -26.93 14.95 6.71
C LEU A 449 -26.23 16.06 5.93
N ASP A 450 -25.15 15.72 5.24
CA ASP A 450 -24.35 16.66 4.48
C ASP A 450 -23.65 15.95 3.31
N PRO A 451 -24.32 15.90 2.13
CA PRO A 451 -23.78 15.26 0.93
C PRO A 451 -22.50 15.94 0.40
N SER A 452 -22.31 17.23 0.71
CA SER A 452 -21.16 18.00 0.19
C SER A 452 -19.82 17.53 0.70
N ARG A 453 -19.81 16.87 1.87
CA ARG A 453 -18.59 16.30 2.48
C ARG A 453 -18.09 15.04 1.78
N PHE A 454 -18.90 14.40 0.95
CA PHE A 454 -18.59 13.12 0.33
C PHE A 454 -18.12 13.30 -1.11
N THR A 455 -16.93 12.81 -1.40
CA THR A 455 -16.34 12.82 -2.75
C THR A 455 -15.57 11.53 -3.02
N TYR A 456 -14.87 11.46 -4.13
CA TYR A 456 -13.86 10.44 -4.41
C TYR A 456 -12.70 11.07 -5.18
N VAL A 457 -11.53 10.46 -5.04
CA VAL A 457 -10.37 10.68 -5.89
C VAL A 457 -9.87 9.29 -6.28
N THR A 458 -9.94 8.97 -7.58
CA THR A 458 -9.45 7.69 -8.07
C THR A 458 -7.97 7.57 -7.79
N ASN A 459 -7.54 6.44 -7.24
CA ASN A 459 -6.14 6.18 -6.93
C ASN A 459 -5.24 6.35 -8.16
N GLY A 460 -3.97 6.52 -7.91
CA GLY A 460 -2.94 6.60 -8.93
C GLY A 460 -1.64 5.92 -8.50
N ILE A 461 -0.73 5.75 -9.43
CA ILE A 461 0.58 5.14 -9.24
C ILE A 461 1.69 6.08 -9.70
N ASP A 462 2.84 5.99 -9.11
CA ASP A 462 4.07 6.68 -9.53
C ASP A 462 4.56 6.08 -10.86
N HIS A 463 4.19 6.72 -11.97
CA HIS A 463 4.52 6.26 -13.32
C HIS A 463 6.02 6.38 -13.62
N ARG A 464 6.76 7.25 -12.92
CA ARG A 464 8.22 7.34 -13.03
C ARG A 464 8.87 6.04 -12.56
N ARG A 465 8.48 5.52 -11.40
CA ARG A 465 8.95 4.22 -10.92
C ARG A 465 8.39 3.05 -11.73
N TRP A 466 7.05 3.01 -11.92
CA TRP A 466 6.35 1.84 -12.45
C TRP A 466 6.35 1.72 -13.98
N LEU A 467 6.82 2.74 -14.72
CA LEU A 467 7.08 2.65 -16.16
C LEU A 467 8.56 2.96 -16.45
N ALA A 468 9.01 4.19 -16.17
CA ALA A 468 10.31 4.64 -16.65
C ALA A 468 11.49 3.90 -16.01
N GLN A 469 11.48 3.76 -14.67
CA GLN A 469 12.60 3.15 -13.94
C GLN A 469 12.61 1.63 -14.05
N CYS A 470 11.47 0.95 -13.88
CA CYS A 470 11.45 -0.51 -13.91
C CYS A 470 11.47 -1.10 -15.32
N ASN A 471 11.13 -0.30 -16.38
CA ASN A 471 11.00 -0.74 -17.76
C ASN A 471 11.70 0.23 -18.73
N HIS A 472 13.02 0.31 -18.65
CA HIS A 472 13.82 1.23 -19.48
C HIS A 472 13.57 1.07 -21.00
N GLY A 473 13.37 -0.17 -21.48
CA GLY A 473 13.06 -0.42 -22.89
C GLY A 473 11.75 0.23 -23.31
N LEU A 474 10.71 0.14 -22.47
CA LEU A 474 9.42 0.78 -22.72
C LEU A 474 9.53 2.30 -22.60
N HIS A 475 10.26 2.82 -21.61
CA HIS A 475 10.53 4.26 -21.51
C HIS A 475 11.16 4.81 -22.79
N ALA A 476 12.21 4.16 -23.29
CA ALA A 476 12.87 4.56 -24.53
C ALA A 476 11.91 4.52 -25.75
N LEU A 477 11.08 3.48 -25.87
CA LEU A 477 10.07 3.39 -26.93
C LEU A 477 9.05 4.52 -26.83
N VAL A 478 8.55 4.82 -25.64
CA VAL A 478 7.60 5.92 -25.39
C VAL A 478 8.22 7.26 -25.79
N CYS A 479 9.45 7.54 -25.37
CA CYS A 479 10.15 8.77 -25.73
C CYS A 479 10.36 8.90 -27.23
N ASP A 480 10.73 7.83 -27.93
CA ASP A 480 10.92 7.83 -29.36
C ASP A 480 9.62 8.10 -30.14
N VAL A 481 8.51 7.46 -29.71
CA VAL A 481 7.20 7.65 -30.35
C VAL A 481 6.64 9.03 -30.08
N LEU A 482 6.75 9.53 -28.84
CA LEU A 482 6.23 10.86 -28.45
C LEU A 482 7.16 12.00 -28.93
N GLY A 483 8.44 11.72 -29.11
CA GLY A 483 9.47 12.70 -29.43
C GLY A 483 10.00 13.50 -28.24
N SER A 484 9.64 13.09 -27.01
CA SER A 484 10.06 13.70 -25.75
C SER A 484 9.79 12.78 -24.56
N ASP A 485 10.38 13.08 -23.41
CA ASP A 485 10.15 12.45 -22.12
C ASP A 485 9.13 13.20 -21.24
N ARG A 486 8.44 14.20 -21.80
CA ARG A 486 7.51 15.09 -21.08
C ARG A 486 6.39 14.33 -20.35
N TYR A 487 6.05 13.12 -20.77
CA TYR A 487 5.06 12.28 -20.09
C TYR A 487 5.45 12.00 -18.62
N LEU A 488 6.72 12.17 -18.24
CA LEU A 488 7.19 12.01 -16.87
C LEU A 488 6.62 13.08 -15.91
N LEU A 489 6.24 14.26 -16.44
CA LEU A 489 5.52 15.34 -15.73
C LEU A 489 4.09 15.52 -16.21
N HIS A 490 3.79 15.06 -17.43
CA HIS A 490 2.49 15.18 -18.11
C HIS A 490 2.00 13.81 -18.58
N PRO A 491 1.61 12.92 -17.66
CA PRO A 491 1.28 11.52 -17.98
C PRO A 491 0.13 11.38 -18.98
N GLU A 492 -0.72 12.38 -19.13
CA GLU A 492 -1.76 12.46 -20.17
C GLU A 492 -1.18 12.41 -21.60
N GLU A 493 0.08 12.78 -21.80
CA GLU A 493 0.75 12.69 -23.12
C GLU A 493 0.95 11.24 -23.59
N LEU A 494 0.87 10.24 -22.68
CA LEU A 494 0.88 8.82 -23.07
C LEU A 494 -0.20 8.49 -24.12
N ALA A 495 -1.34 9.20 -24.12
CA ALA A 495 -2.38 9.04 -25.14
C ALA A 495 -1.86 9.23 -26.58
N GLY A 496 -0.79 10.00 -26.77
CA GLY A 496 -0.13 10.18 -28.05
C GLY A 496 0.45 8.89 -28.67
N LEU A 497 0.63 7.82 -27.89
CA LEU A 497 1.08 6.51 -28.39
C LEU A 497 0.04 5.84 -29.31
N GLU A 498 -1.25 6.17 -29.20
CA GLU A 498 -2.29 5.58 -30.04
C GLU A 498 -2.06 5.78 -31.53
N ARG A 499 -1.38 6.86 -31.93
CA ARG A 499 -1.02 7.13 -33.34
C ARG A 499 -0.12 6.04 -33.96
N ALA A 500 0.58 5.28 -33.12
CA ALA A 500 1.46 4.19 -33.51
C ALA A 500 0.84 2.79 -33.36
N ALA A 501 -0.45 2.70 -33.03
CA ALA A 501 -1.13 1.44 -32.73
C ALA A 501 -1.16 0.45 -33.92
N ASP A 502 -1.01 0.93 -35.12
CA ASP A 502 -0.97 0.13 -36.34
C ASP A 502 0.41 0.19 -37.05
N ASP A 503 1.45 0.75 -36.38
CA ASP A 503 2.82 0.79 -36.92
C ASP A 503 3.54 -0.54 -36.62
N PRO A 504 3.85 -1.37 -37.66
CA PRO A 504 4.46 -2.68 -37.44
C PRO A 504 5.85 -2.61 -36.78
N ALA A 505 6.62 -1.53 -36.98
CA ALA A 505 7.94 -1.39 -36.39
C ALA A 505 7.84 -1.11 -34.88
N VAL A 506 6.90 -0.27 -34.47
CA VAL A 506 6.62 0.01 -33.04
C VAL A 506 6.09 -1.24 -32.33
N LEU A 507 5.14 -1.94 -32.97
CA LEU A 507 4.56 -3.19 -32.41
C LEU A 507 5.62 -4.30 -32.26
N ALA A 508 6.49 -4.49 -33.25
CA ALA A 508 7.57 -5.47 -33.17
C ALA A 508 8.56 -5.12 -32.06
N ARG A 509 8.92 -3.85 -31.91
CA ARG A 509 9.81 -3.37 -30.83
C ARG A 509 9.19 -3.58 -29.46
N LEU A 510 7.88 -3.35 -29.31
CA LEU A 510 7.18 -3.59 -28.04
C LEU A 510 7.19 -5.06 -27.64
N GLU A 511 6.98 -5.99 -28.61
CA GLU A 511 7.10 -7.43 -28.36
C GLU A 511 8.53 -7.84 -27.97
N GLU A 512 9.55 -7.26 -28.62
CA GLU A 512 10.95 -7.50 -28.26
C GLU A 512 11.26 -7.04 -26.84
N ILE A 513 10.82 -5.83 -26.44
CA ILE A 513 10.94 -5.31 -25.07
C ILE A 513 10.27 -6.27 -24.07
N LYS A 514 9.08 -6.75 -24.39
CA LYS A 514 8.34 -7.69 -23.55
C LYS A 514 9.08 -9.02 -23.39
N ALA A 515 9.64 -9.54 -24.50
CA ALA A 515 10.45 -10.77 -24.46
C ALA A 515 11.72 -10.60 -23.60
N LEU A 516 12.44 -9.49 -23.73
CA LEU A 516 13.60 -9.18 -22.90
C LEU A 516 13.23 -9.07 -21.40
N ASN A 517 12.12 -8.42 -21.07
CA ASN A 517 11.64 -8.33 -19.69
C ASN A 517 11.28 -9.71 -19.10
N LYS A 518 10.68 -10.62 -19.89
CA LYS A 518 10.42 -12.02 -19.46
C LYS A 518 11.72 -12.78 -19.21
N GLN A 519 12.72 -12.65 -20.11
CA GLN A 519 14.03 -13.26 -19.92
C GLN A 519 14.74 -12.74 -18.67
N ARG A 520 14.67 -11.41 -18.42
CA ARG A 520 15.22 -10.79 -17.21
C ARG A 520 14.54 -11.31 -15.95
N LEU A 521 13.21 -11.44 -15.94
CA LEU A 521 12.46 -12.04 -14.84
C LEU A 521 12.85 -13.51 -14.64
N ALA A 522 12.93 -14.30 -15.71
CA ALA A 522 13.30 -15.71 -15.64
C ALA A 522 14.72 -15.90 -15.05
N ALA A 523 15.68 -15.09 -15.48
CA ALA A 523 17.03 -15.11 -14.95
C ALA A 523 17.06 -14.72 -13.45
N TRP A 524 16.27 -13.73 -13.06
CA TRP A 524 16.17 -13.30 -11.67
C TRP A 524 15.53 -14.39 -10.79
N VAL A 525 14.41 -15.01 -11.22
CA VAL A 525 13.76 -16.13 -10.53
C VAL A 525 14.71 -17.33 -10.39
N PHE A 526 15.47 -17.64 -11.44
CA PHE A 526 16.45 -18.74 -11.37
C PHE A 526 17.57 -18.46 -10.36
N ARG A 527 18.07 -17.22 -10.28
CA ARG A 527 19.10 -16.86 -9.29
C ARG A 527 18.58 -16.89 -7.86
N THR A 528 17.32 -16.47 -7.63
CA THR A 528 16.77 -16.34 -6.28
C THR A 528 16.18 -17.64 -5.73
N ASP A 529 15.50 -18.41 -6.58
CA ASP A 529 14.70 -19.57 -6.16
C ASP A 529 15.08 -20.87 -6.86
N GLY A 530 16.00 -20.82 -7.84
CA GLY A 530 16.42 -21.99 -8.63
C GLY A 530 15.34 -22.50 -9.60
N PHE A 531 14.25 -21.76 -9.81
CA PHE A 531 13.14 -22.17 -10.66
C PHE A 531 13.34 -21.69 -12.11
N SER A 532 13.14 -22.62 -13.08
CA SER A 532 13.24 -22.31 -14.50
C SER A 532 11.89 -21.87 -15.06
N LEU A 533 11.68 -20.55 -15.12
CA LEU A 533 10.49 -19.95 -15.68
C LEU A 533 10.51 -20.04 -17.22
N ASN A 534 9.39 -20.46 -17.83
CA ASN A 534 9.26 -20.50 -19.30
C ASN A 534 9.02 -19.08 -19.85
N SER A 535 10.08 -18.45 -20.35
CA SER A 535 10.02 -17.11 -20.93
C SER A 535 9.32 -17.04 -22.30
N ASP A 536 9.10 -18.18 -22.97
CA ASP A 536 8.42 -18.19 -24.28
C ASP A 536 6.90 -18.28 -24.15
N ALA A 537 6.40 -18.76 -23.01
CA ALA A 537 4.98 -18.82 -22.70
C ALA A 537 4.37 -17.42 -22.43
N ILE A 538 3.06 -17.28 -22.61
CA ILE A 538 2.34 -16.11 -22.13
C ILE A 538 2.43 -16.07 -20.60
N LEU A 539 2.86 -14.95 -20.06
CA LEU A 539 2.96 -14.74 -18.62
C LEU A 539 1.67 -14.12 -18.10
N ASP A 540 0.89 -14.94 -17.41
CA ASP A 540 -0.39 -14.61 -16.78
C ASP A 540 -0.17 -14.43 -15.27
N VAL A 541 -0.54 -13.27 -14.72
CA VAL A 541 -0.14 -12.94 -13.36
C VAL A 541 -1.30 -12.55 -12.46
N GLN A 542 -1.31 -13.12 -11.25
CA GLN A 542 -2.17 -12.67 -10.16
C GLN A 542 -1.29 -12.33 -8.94
N VAL A 543 -0.86 -11.07 -8.86
CA VAL A 543 0.12 -10.59 -7.89
C VAL A 543 -0.51 -9.53 -6.98
N LYS A 544 -0.95 -9.98 -5.82
CA LYS A 544 -1.65 -9.16 -4.81
C LYS A 544 -1.72 -9.89 -3.47
N ARG A 545 -1.95 -9.14 -2.36
CA ARG A 545 -2.20 -9.74 -1.05
C ARG A 545 -3.23 -10.87 -1.15
N LEU A 546 -3.00 -11.98 -0.47
CA LEU A 546 -3.95 -13.08 -0.47
C LEU A 546 -5.14 -12.75 0.44
N HIS A 547 -6.31 -12.79 -0.14
CA HIS A 547 -7.59 -12.67 0.53
C HIS A 547 -8.67 -13.36 -0.30
N GLU A 548 -9.64 -13.98 0.34
CA GLU A 548 -10.66 -14.79 -0.35
C GLU A 548 -11.46 -13.98 -1.38
N TYR A 549 -11.80 -12.69 -1.11
CA TYR A 549 -12.54 -11.87 -2.07
C TYR A 549 -11.74 -11.54 -3.35
N LYS A 550 -10.38 -11.62 -3.32
CA LYS A 550 -9.52 -11.43 -4.50
C LYS A 550 -9.48 -12.66 -5.41
N ARG A 551 -10.05 -13.74 -4.94
CA ARG A 551 -10.37 -14.99 -5.66
C ARG A 551 -9.18 -15.68 -6.32
N GLN A 552 -8.00 -15.72 -5.67
CA GLN A 552 -6.90 -16.58 -6.12
C GLN A 552 -7.33 -18.05 -6.25
N LEU A 553 -8.28 -18.47 -5.44
CA LEU A 553 -8.89 -19.79 -5.52
C LEU A 553 -9.62 -20.01 -6.85
N LEU A 554 -10.31 -19.00 -7.40
CA LEU A 554 -10.97 -19.06 -8.71
C LEU A 554 -9.95 -19.30 -9.85
N CYS A 555 -8.83 -18.60 -9.82
CA CYS A 555 -7.72 -18.81 -10.75
C CYS A 555 -7.12 -20.22 -10.60
N ALA A 556 -6.93 -20.73 -9.38
CA ALA A 556 -6.48 -22.11 -9.13
C ALA A 556 -7.46 -23.16 -9.71
N MET A 557 -8.76 -22.92 -9.58
CA MET A 557 -9.80 -23.76 -10.19
C MET A 557 -9.70 -23.76 -11.73
N ARG A 558 -9.44 -22.61 -12.34
CA ARG A 558 -9.22 -22.52 -13.79
C ARG A 558 -7.97 -23.27 -14.23
N ILE A 559 -6.86 -23.17 -13.52
CA ILE A 559 -5.64 -23.92 -13.81
C ILE A 559 -5.89 -25.42 -13.73
N THR A 560 -6.61 -25.88 -12.69
CA THR A 560 -7.02 -27.27 -12.53
C THR A 560 -7.88 -27.74 -13.71
N GLN A 561 -8.81 -26.90 -14.19
CA GLN A 561 -9.60 -27.19 -15.39
C GLN A 561 -8.70 -27.34 -16.63
N LEU A 562 -7.74 -26.44 -16.83
CA LEU A 562 -6.82 -26.49 -17.96
C LEU A 562 -5.96 -27.77 -17.95
N GLN A 563 -5.49 -28.20 -16.78
CA GLN A 563 -4.79 -29.47 -16.62
C GLN A 563 -5.68 -30.66 -17.02
N LEU A 564 -6.93 -30.71 -16.54
CA LEU A 564 -7.88 -31.75 -16.89
C LEU A 564 -8.21 -31.77 -18.40
N MET A 565 -8.34 -30.60 -19.03
CA MET A 565 -8.54 -30.47 -20.47
C MET A 565 -7.37 -31.07 -21.27
N LEU A 566 -6.14 -30.79 -20.86
CA LEU A 566 -4.93 -31.34 -21.46
C LEU A 566 -4.83 -32.86 -21.28
N HIS A 567 -5.34 -33.41 -20.16
CA HIS A 567 -5.42 -34.87 -19.97
C HIS A 567 -6.51 -35.50 -20.85
N ASP A 568 -7.65 -34.84 -21.07
CA ASP A 568 -8.71 -35.33 -21.94
C ASP A 568 -8.28 -35.38 -23.42
N ASP A 569 -7.54 -34.36 -23.88
CA ASP A 569 -7.00 -34.27 -25.23
C ASP A 569 -5.58 -33.66 -25.21
N PRO A 570 -4.52 -34.50 -25.08
CA PRO A 570 -3.14 -34.02 -25.05
C PRO A 570 -2.70 -33.27 -26.32
N ASP A 571 -3.33 -33.57 -27.47
CA ASP A 571 -2.92 -33.05 -28.77
C ASP A 571 -3.73 -31.80 -29.18
N GLN A 572 -4.67 -31.35 -28.36
CA GLN A 572 -5.45 -30.14 -28.65
C GLN A 572 -4.54 -28.92 -28.85
N PRO A 573 -4.90 -27.99 -29.74
CA PRO A 573 -4.18 -26.72 -29.86
C PRO A 573 -4.20 -25.99 -28.52
N PHE A 574 -3.01 -25.68 -28.00
CA PHE A 574 -2.89 -25.01 -26.72
C PHE A 574 -1.76 -23.98 -26.77
N GLN A 575 -2.12 -22.72 -26.51
CA GLN A 575 -1.12 -21.67 -26.41
C GLN A 575 -0.37 -21.78 -25.09
N PRO A 576 0.96 -21.93 -25.08
CA PRO A 576 1.75 -22.04 -23.87
C PRO A 576 1.52 -20.86 -22.93
N ARG A 577 1.26 -21.16 -21.66
CA ARG A 577 1.01 -20.15 -20.60
C ARG A 577 1.66 -20.53 -19.29
N THR A 578 2.15 -19.52 -18.60
CA THR A 578 2.70 -19.62 -17.24
C THR A 578 1.87 -18.75 -16.32
N PHE A 579 1.20 -19.36 -15.35
CA PHE A 579 0.54 -18.63 -14.28
C PHE A 579 1.54 -18.32 -13.18
N LEU A 580 1.66 -17.04 -12.83
CA LEU A 580 2.53 -16.57 -11.76
C LEU A 580 1.71 -15.93 -10.66
N PHE A 581 1.80 -16.51 -9.47
CA PHE A 581 1.23 -15.96 -8.25
C PHE A 581 2.30 -15.34 -7.38
N ALA A 582 1.97 -14.22 -6.72
CA ALA A 582 2.78 -13.67 -5.66
C ALA A 582 1.85 -13.03 -4.61
N ALA A 583 1.89 -13.57 -3.40
CA ALA A 583 0.93 -13.17 -2.36
C ALA A 583 1.48 -13.44 -0.97
N LYS A 584 1.19 -12.53 -0.03
CA LYS A 584 1.36 -12.76 1.41
C LYS A 584 -0.01 -12.84 2.06
N ALA A 585 -0.23 -13.84 2.92
CA ALA A 585 -1.40 -13.93 3.79
C ALA A 585 -1.11 -13.31 5.15
N ALA A 586 -2.11 -12.71 5.80
CA ALA A 586 -1.97 -12.28 7.19
C ALA A 586 -1.66 -13.50 8.09
N PRO A 587 -0.79 -13.37 9.11
CA PRO A 587 -0.34 -14.51 9.91
C PRO A 587 -1.46 -15.35 10.53
N GLY A 588 -2.52 -14.72 11.02
CA GLY A 588 -3.70 -15.37 11.62
C GLY A 588 -4.76 -15.86 10.60
N TYR A 589 -4.62 -15.58 9.30
CA TYR A 589 -5.64 -15.91 8.30
C TYR A 589 -5.46 -17.33 7.75
N ALA A 590 -5.99 -18.31 8.46
CA ALA A 590 -5.81 -19.73 8.17
C ALA A 590 -6.25 -20.12 6.75
N THR A 591 -7.46 -19.69 6.31
CA THR A 591 -7.97 -19.97 4.94
C THR A 591 -7.05 -19.41 3.87
N ALA A 592 -6.56 -18.19 4.03
CA ALA A 592 -5.64 -17.57 3.09
C ALA A 592 -4.31 -18.36 3.00
N LYS A 593 -3.75 -18.79 4.13
CA LYS A 593 -2.57 -19.66 4.15
C LYS A 593 -2.83 -21.01 3.48
N ARG A 594 -4.04 -21.56 3.68
CA ARG A 594 -4.45 -22.82 3.02
C ARG A 594 -4.55 -22.66 1.50
N ILE A 595 -4.99 -21.51 1.00
CA ILE A 595 -4.99 -21.21 -0.43
C ILE A 595 -3.55 -21.09 -0.97
N ILE A 596 -2.62 -20.47 -0.24
CA ILE A 596 -1.20 -20.46 -0.64
C ILE A 596 -0.67 -21.90 -0.76
N GLN A 597 -0.98 -22.77 0.19
CA GLN A 597 -0.58 -24.17 0.13
C GLN A 597 -1.16 -24.88 -1.09
N LEU A 598 -2.45 -24.65 -1.42
CA LEU A 598 -3.07 -25.16 -2.63
C LEU A 598 -2.33 -24.70 -3.89
N LEU A 599 -1.98 -23.43 -3.99
CA LEU A 599 -1.26 -22.88 -5.15
C LEU A 599 0.13 -23.52 -5.30
N CYS A 600 0.83 -23.77 -4.20
CA CYS A 600 2.12 -24.45 -4.21
C CYS A 600 1.98 -25.93 -4.61
N SER A 601 0.96 -26.64 -4.10
CA SER A 601 0.67 -28.03 -4.45
C SER A 601 0.28 -28.18 -5.92
N LEU A 602 -0.59 -27.29 -6.42
CA LEU A 602 -0.99 -27.23 -7.81
C LEU A 602 0.21 -26.94 -8.73
N ALA A 603 1.09 -26.01 -8.32
CA ALA A 603 2.32 -25.72 -9.06
C ALA A 603 3.23 -26.95 -9.15
N ALA A 604 3.45 -27.64 -8.06
CA ALA A 604 4.26 -28.87 -8.04
C ALA A 604 3.67 -29.97 -8.94
N ASP A 605 2.36 -30.17 -8.89
CA ASP A 605 1.63 -31.16 -9.66
C ASP A 605 1.68 -30.86 -11.18
N VAL A 606 1.31 -29.63 -11.58
CA VAL A 606 1.30 -29.21 -12.99
C VAL A 606 2.70 -29.23 -13.60
N ASN A 607 3.71 -28.75 -12.88
CA ASN A 607 5.07 -28.67 -13.39
C ASN A 607 5.76 -30.05 -13.51
N ALA A 608 5.33 -31.05 -12.72
CA ALA A 608 5.81 -32.41 -12.81
C ALA A 608 5.08 -33.24 -13.89
N ASP A 609 3.89 -32.79 -14.33
CA ASP A 609 3.02 -33.51 -15.25
C ASP A 609 3.57 -33.51 -16.68
N PRO A 610 3.89 -34.70 -17.26
CA PRO A 610 4.41 -34.76 -18.63
C PRO A 610 3.46 -34.22 -19.70
N VAL A 611 2.15 -34.25 -19.46
CA VAL A 611 1.12 -33.71 -20.39
C VAL A 611 1.13 -32.20 -20.43
N CYS A 612 1.44 -31.58 -19.30
CA CYS A 612 1.53 -30.13 -19.15
C CYS A 612 2.85 -29.53 -19.67
N ARG A 613 3.89 -30.39 -19.83
CA ARG A 613 5.25 -29.95 -20.19
C ARG A 613 5.28 -29.11 -21.46
N GLY A 614 5.83 -27.89 -21.37
CA GLY A 614 5.92 -26.94 -22.47
C GLY A 614 4.59 -26.22 -22.80
N LYS A 615 3.48 -26.59 -22.16
CA LYS A 615 2.16 -26.00 -22.38
C LYS A 615 1.67 -25.16 -21.21
N LEU A 616 1.61 -25.77 -20.03
CA LEU A 616 1.11 -25.15 -18.81
C LEU A 616 2.17 -25.20 -17.72
N GLN A 617 2.47 -24.04 -17.12
CA GLN A 617 3.39 -23.91 -16.00
C GLN A 617 2.76 -23.06 -14.92
N VAL A 618 3.05 -23.34 -13.66
CA VAL A 618 2.57 -22.55 -12.50
C VAL A 618 3.76 -22.25 -11.60
N TYR A 619 3.87 -21.00 -11.17
CA TYR A 619 4.91 -20.58 -10.25
C TYR A 619 4.35 -19.69 -9.15
N PHE A 620 4.67 -19.99 -7.90
CA PHE A 620 4.38 -19.12 -6.75
C PHE A 620 5.67 -18.41 -6.33
N LEU A 621 5.74 -17.11 -6.55
CA LEU A 621 6.87 -16.26 -6.18
C LEU A 621 6.79 -15.91 -4.69
N PRO A 622 7.74 -16.38 -3.85
CA PRO A 622 7.75 -16.05 -2.43
C PRO A 622 8.11 -14.60 -2.16
N ASN A 623 7.70 -14.13 -1.00
CA ASN A 623 8.09 -12.84 -0.45
C ASN A 623 7.85 -11.64 -1.39
N TYR A 624 6.63 -11.54 -1.93
CA TYR A 624 6.23 -10.42 -2.78
C TYR A 624 6.51 -9.07 -2.10
N ARG A 625 7.22 -8.19 -2.81
CA ARG A 625 7.65 -6.87 -2.36
C ARG A 625 7.83 -5.94 -3.56
N VAL A 626 8.16 -4.66 -3.32
CA VAL A 626 8.28 -3.65 -4.39
C VAL A 626 9.36 -4.02 -5.41
N SER A 627 10.56 -4.42 -4.98
CA SER A 627 11.65 -4.81 -5.89
C SER A 627 11.31 -6.02 -6.76
N ALA A 628 10.56 -7.00 -6.21
CA ALA A 628 10.03 -8.12 -6.98
C ALA A 628 8.97 -7.67 -8.00
N ALA A 629 8.11 -6.73 -7.62
CA ALA A 629 7.09 -6.17 -8.51
C ALA A 629 7.72 -5.38 -9.67
N GLU A 630 8.80 -4.64 -9.45
CA GLU A 630 9.56 -3.93 -10.48
C GLU A 630 10.16 -4.86 -11.54
N MET A 631 10.47 -6.11 -11.18
CA MET A 631 10.90 -7.14 -12.12
C MET A 631 9.72 -7.79 -12.85
N LEU A 632 8.60 -7.97 -12.18
CA LEU A 632 7.45 -8.73 -12.65
C LEU A 632 6.52 -7.91 -13.54
N MET A 633 6.19 -6.65 -13.16
CA MET A 633 5.21 -5.83 -13.89
C MET A 633 5.58 -5.61 -15.36
N PRO A 634 6.85 -5.31 -15.72
CA PRO A 634 7.28 -5.19 -17.13
C PRO A 634 7.15 -6.49 -17.94
N ALA A 635 7.29 -7.65 -17.29
CA ALA A 635 7.27 -8.96 -17.92
C ALA A 635 5.85 -9.50 -18.17
N ALA A 636 4.86 -9.09 -17.39
CA ALA A 636 3.50 -9.60 -17.45
C ALA A 636 2.80 -9.27 -18.78
N GLN A 637 2.02 -10.24 -19.31
CA GLN A 637 1.23 -10.08 -20.54
C GLN A 637 -0.27 -10.15 -20.26
N VAL A 638 -0.69 -10.90 -19.25
CA VAL A 638 -2.08 -10.96 -18.77
C VAL A 638 -2.12 -10.58 -17.30
N SER A 639 -3.15 -9.84 -16.92
CA SER A 639 -3.39 -9.26 -15.60
C SER A 639 -4.72 -9.78 -15.03
N GLU A 640 -4.66 -10.60 -13.99
CA GLU A 640 -5.82 -11.16 -13.29
C GLU A 640 -6.36 -10.20 -12.23
N GLN A 641 -7.47 -9.51 -12.54
CA GLN A 641 -8.14 -8.55 -11.66
C GLN A 641 -9.57 -9.01 -11.35
N ILE A 642 -9.66 -10.18 -10.73
CA ILE A 642 -10.84 -11.03 -10.63
C ILE A 642 -11.55 -11.02 -9.28
N SER A 643 -11.46 -9.91 -8.52
CA SER A 643 -12.18 -9.76 -7.25
C SER A 643 -13.69 -9.95 -7.41
N THR A 644 -14.37 -10.35 -6.34
CA THR A 644 -15.84 -10.37 -6.33
C THR A 644 -16.35 -8.93 -6.47
N ALA A 645 -17.23 -8.68 -7.42
CA ALA A 645 -17.76 -7.34 -7.70
C ALA A 645 -18.31 -6.67 -6.43
N GLY A 646 -17.97 -5.39 -6.22
CA GLY A 646 -18.33 -4.60 -5.05
C GLY A 646 -17.50 -4.90 -3.80
N LYS A 647 -16.32 -5.54 -3.93
CA LYS A 647 -15.44 -5.88 -2.79
C LYS A 647 -14.05 -5.22 -2.83
N GLU A 648 -13.53 -4.88 -3.99
CA GLU A 648 -12.29 -4.12 -4.13
C GLU A 648 -12.59 -2.62 -4.21
N ALA A 649 -12.08 -1.81 -3.30
CA ALA A 649 -12.34 -0.37 -3.29
C ALA A 649 -11.72 0.35 -4.51
N SER A 650 -10.55 -0.06 -4.94
CA SER A 650 -9.85 0.48 -6.11
C SER A 650 -8.94 -0.57 -6.76
N GLY A 651 -7.92 -1.04 -6.03
CA GLY A 651 -6.76 -1.71 -6.60
C GLY A 651 -5.77 -0.72 -7.18
N THR A 652 -4.48 -1.08 -7.19
CA THR A 652 -3.40 -0.32 -7.86
C THR A 652 -2.46 -1.24 -8.66
N GLY A 653 -2.52 -2.55 -8.43
CA GLY A 653 -1.81 -3.54 -9.24
C GLY A 653 -2.29 -3.56 -10.69
N ASN A 654 -3.61 -3.42 -10.89
CA ASN A 654 -4.24 -3.28 -12.20
C ASN A 654 -3.65 -2.10 -13.00
N MET A 655 -3.50 -0.93 -12.38
CA MET A 655 -2.93 0.28 -13.00
C MET A 655 -1.48 0.08 -13.45
N LYS A 656 -0.64 -0.56 -12.60
CA LYS A 656 0.76 -0.86 -12.90
C LYS A 656 0.91 -1.82 -14.06
N LEU A 657 0.09 -2.87 -14.08
CA LEU A 657 0.07 -3.87 -15.13
C LEU A 657 -0.42 -3.27 -16.46
N MET A 658 -1.51 -2.47 -16.43
CA MET A 658 -2.00 -1.72 -17.59
C MET A 658 -0.93 -0.79 -18.16
N MET A 659 -0.24 -0.03 -17.32
CA MET A 659 0.80 0.92 -17.71
C MET A 659 2.04 0.22 -18.31
N ASN A 660 2.24 -1.07 -18.00
CA ASN A 660 3.26 -1.92 -18.61
C ASN A 660 2.70 -2.79 -19.75
N GLY A 661 1.48 -2.53 -20.22
CA GLY A 661 0.88 -3.17 -21.38
C GLY A 661 0.38 -4.60 -21.16
N ALA A 662 0.12 -5.02 -19.94
CA ALA A 662 -0.57 -6.27 -19.69
C ALA A 662 -2.07 -6.11 -19.97
N VAL A 663 -2.65 -7.10 -20.67
CA VAL A 663 -4.09 -7.10 -20.98
C VAL A 663 -4.85 -7.62 -19.77
N THR A 664 -5.85 -6.88 -19.32
CA THR A 664 -6.61 -7.23 -18.12
C THR A 664 -7.79 -8.15 -18.42
N ILE A 665 -7.87 -9.27 -17.68
CA ILE A 665 -9.10 -10.01 -17.44
C ILE A 665 -9.60 -9.68 -16.03
N GLY A 666 -10.87 -9.34 -15.88
CA GLY A 666 -11.36 -8.89 -14.59
C GLY A 666 -12.88 -8.76 -14.49
N THR A 667 -13.30 -8.33 -13.31
CA THR A 667 -14.69 -7.97 -13.01
C THR A 667 -14.85 -6.45 -13.01
N LEU A 668 -16.08 -5.94 -13.17
CA LEU A 668 -16.39 -4.52 -12.96
C LEU A 668 -16.41 -4.20 -11.47
N ASP A 669 -15.21 -4.01 -10.90
CA ASP A 669 -15.00 -3.76 -9.49
C ASP A 669 -13.85 -2.74 -9.29
N GLY A 670 -13.95 -1.90 -8.28
CA GLY A 670 -12.93 -0.88 -7.98
C GLY A 670 -12.57 -0.03 -9.19
N ALA A 671 -11.28 0.22 -9.40
CA ALA A 671 -10.78 1.01 -10.53
C ALA A 671 -10.82 0.27 -11.88
N ASN A 672 -11.20 -1.02 -11.91
CA ASN A 672 -11.45 -1.70 -13.19
C ASN A 672 -12.60 -1.04 -13.97
N VAL A 673 -13.52 -0.35 -13.27
CA VAL A 673 -14.60 0.42 -13.90
C VAL A 673 -14.01 1.54 -14.75
N GLU A 674 -13.17 2.38 -14.15
CA GLU A 674 -12.51 3.47 -14.88
C GLU A 674 -11.53 2.95 -15.94
N MET A 675 -10.87 1.80 -15.69
CA MET A 675 -10.03 1.16 -16.72
C MET A 675 -10.88 0.76 -17.94
N PHE A 676 -12.06 0.17 -17.71
CA PHE A 676 -12.96 -0.22 -18.78
C PHE A 676 -13.52 0.99 -19.53
N GLU A 677 -13.83 2.08 -18.85
CA GLU A 677 -14.24 3.35 -19.47
C GLU A 677 -13.16 3.88 -20.42
N GLN A 678 -11.87 3.72 -20.08
CA GLN A 678 -10.76 4.11 -20.92
C GLN A 678 -10.53 3.14 -22.09
N LEU A 679 -10.58 1.84 -21.83
CA LEU A 679 -10.16 0.79 -22.77
C LEU A 679 -11.27 0.32 -23.69
N GLY A 680 -12.50 0.22 -23.21
CA GLY A 680 -13.63 -0.40 -23.89
C GLY A 680 -13.52 -1.94 -23.97
N ALA A 681 -14.55 -2.57 -24.50
CA ALA A 681 -14.68 -4.02 -24.58
C ALA A 681 -13.66 -4.71 -25.51
N ASP A 682 -13.06 -3.97 -26.42
CA ASP A 682 -12.06 -4.50 -27.37
C ASP A 682 -10.67 -4.67 -26.73
N ASN A 683 -10.38 -3.96 -25.64
CA ASN A 683 -9.04 -3.88 -25.06
C ASN A 683 -8.98 -4.34 -23.60
N MET A 684 -10.11 -4.74 -23.01
CA MET A 684 -10.23 -5.30 -21.65
C MET A 684 -11.29 -6.39 -21.64
N PHE A 685 -11.02 -7.50 -20.96
CA PHE A 685 -11.87 -8.69 -20.97
C PHE A 685 -12.61 -8.82 -19.64
N LEU A 686 -13.92 -8.57 -19.67
CA LEU A 686 -14.76 -8.62 -18.48
C LEU A 686 -15.57 -9.91 -18.40
N PHE A 687 -15.80 -10.35 -17.17
CA PHE A 687 -16.63 -11.50 -16.82
C PHE A 687 -17.36 -11.30 -15.48
N GLY A 688 -18.30 -12.19 -15.23
CA GLY A 688 -18.96 -12.39 -13.95
C GLY A 688 -20.04 -11.36 -13.62
N LEU A 689 -20.63 -11.54 -12.46
CA LEU A 689 -21.72 -10.72 -11.95
C LEU A 689 -21.27 -9.29 -11.67
N HIS A 690 -22.14 -8.32 -11.90
CA HIS A 690 -22.01 -6.95 -11.41
C HIS A 690 -22.32 -6.86 -9.91
N ALA A 691 -21.98 -5.76 -9.26
CA ALA A 691 -22.15 -5.62 -7.80
C ALA A 691 -23.60 -5.75 -7.34
N ASP A 692 -24.54 -5.15 -8.06
CA ASP A 692 -25.98 -5.22 -7.82
C ASP A 692 -26.57 -6.62 -8.09
N GLU A 693 -26.10 -7.29 -9.15
CA GLU A 693 -26.45 -8.67 -9.46
C GLU A 693 -25.96 -9.64 -8.39
N ALA A 694 -24.74 -9.46 -7.91
CA ALA A 694 -24.17 -10.26 -6.83
C ALA A 694 -24.96 -10.10 -5.52
N GLU A 695 -25.41 -8.89 -5.20
CA GLU A 695 -26.26 -8.62 -4.05
C GLU A 695 -27.65 -9.22 -4.23
N ALA A 696 -28.28 -9.03 -5.38
CA ALA A 696 -29.58 -9.62 -5.71
C ALA A 696 -29.55 -11.15 -5.65
N LEU A 697 -28.49 -11.79 -6.15
CA LEU A 697 -28.32 -13.24 -6.09
C LEU A 697 -28.25 -13.75 -4.65
N ARG A 698 -27.49 -13.07 -3.78
CA ARG A 698 -27.44 -13.42 -2.35
C ARG A 698 -28.80 -13.25 -1.66
N ALA A 699 -29.48 -12.14 -1.93
CA ALA A 699 -30.80 -11.85 -1.36
C ALA A 699 -31.89 -12.85 -1.81
N ALA A 700 -31.78 -13.37 -3.04
CA ALA A 700 -32.67 -14.39 -3.58
C ALA A 700 -32.42 -15.81 -3.04
N GLY A 701 -31.30 -16.04 -2.30
CA GLY A 701 -30.92 -17.34 -1.77
C GLY A 701 -30.03 -18.11 -2.75
N TYR A 702 -28.79 -17.74 -2.83
CA TYR A 702 -27.74 -18.40 -3.65
C TYR A 702 -27.57 -19.88 -3.28
N ASP A 703 -27.69 -20.78 -4.27
CA ASP A 703 -27.41 -22.23 -4.14
C ASP A 703 -26.13 -22.60 -4.93
N PRO A 704 -24.96 -22.70 -4.27
CA PRO A 704 -23.72 -23.08 -4.91
C PRO A 704 -23.78 -24.42 -5.67
N GLN A 705 -24.52 -25.40 -5.12
CA GLN A 705 -24.65 -26.72 -5.74
C GLN A 705 -25.42 -26.71 -7.05
N ALA A 706 -26.33 -25.74 -7.24
CA ALA A 706 -27.02 -25.58 -8.51
C ALA A 706 -26.08 -25.22 -9.65
N TYR A 707 -25.04 -24.43 -9.38
CA TYR A 707 -24.01 -24.08 -10.35
C TYR A 707 -23.13 -25.28 -10.69
N VAL A 708 -22.74 -26.08 -9.69
CA VAL A 708 -22.00 -27.34 -9.93
C VAL A 708 -22.78 -28.30 -10.81
N ARG A 709 -24.10 -28.45 -10.59
CA ARG A 709 -24.94 -29.33 -11.42
C ARG A 709 -25.09 -28.85 -12.88
N ARG A 710 -24.95 -27.55 -13.14
CA ARG A 710 -25.10 -26.95 -14.49
C ARG A 710 -23.78 -26.92 -15.26
N SER A 711 -22.67 -26.72 -14.54
CA SER A 711 -21.35 -26.58 -15.15
C SER A 711 -20.80 -27.92 -15.61
N PRO A 712 -20.28 -28.02 -16.84
CA PRO A 712 -19.63 -29.24 -17.33
C PRO A 712 -18.30 -29.52 -16.62
N TRP A 713 -17.72 -28.54 -15.94
CA TRP A 713 -16.39 -28.61 -15.36
C TRP A 713 -16.32 -28.57 -13.85
N LEU A 714 -17.18 -27.79 -13.19
CA LEU A 714 -17.08 -27.56 -11.73
C LEU A 714 -17.02 -28.86 -10.93
N GLY A 715 -17.86 -29.85 -11.27
CA GLY A 715 -17.87 -31.15 -10.58
C GLY A 715 -16.49 -31.83 -10.62
N ARG A 716 -15.86 -31.86 -11.79
CA ARG A 716 -14.54 -32.49 -12.00
C ARG A 716 -13.42 -31.69 -11.30
N VAL A 717 -13.46 -30.37 -11.40
CA VAL A 717 -12.46 -29.49 -10.76
C VAL A 717 -12.52 -29.65 -9.24
N LEU A 718 -13.69 -29.58 -8.64
CA LEU A 718 -13.89 -29.74 -7.21
C LEU A 718 -13.52 -31.15 -6.72
N GLU A 719 -13.85 -32.18 -7.50
CA GLU A 719 -13.42 -33.56 -7.21
C GLU A 719 -11.89 -33.69 -7.22
N ARG A 720 -11.21 -33.10 -8.24
CA ARG A 720 -9.74 -33.13 -8.33
C ARG A 720 -9.10 -32.43 -7.12
N MET A 721 -9.61 -31.27 -6.73
CA MET A 721 -9.15 -30.55 -5.55
C MET A 721 -9.39 -31.35 -4.26
N SER A 722 -10.54 -32.00 -4.12
CA SER A 722 -10.87 -32.82 -2.95
C SER A 722 -9.97 -34.06 -2.82
N ARG A 723 -9.61 -34.68 -3.95
CA ARG A 723 -8.68 -35.81 -3.98
C ARG A 723 -7.25 -35.40 -3.65
N GLY A 724 -6.90 -34.14 -3.91
CA GLY A 724 -5.58 -33.56 -3.69
C GLY A 724 -4.63 -33.75 -4.85
N TYR A 725 -3.39 -33.38 -4.64
CA TYR A 725 -2.33 -33.29 -5.64
C TYR A 725 -1.17 -34.27 -5.31
N ALA A 726 -0.07 -34.19 -6.06
CA ALA A 726 1.04 -35.13 -5.95
C ALA A 726 1.75 -35.14 -4.57
N ASP A 727 1.60 -34.07 -3.78
CA ASP A 727 2.12 -33.97 -2.41
C ASP A 727 1.27 -34.75 -1.36
N GLY A 728 0.14 -35.33 -1.80
CA GLY A 728 -0.77 -36.09 -0.93
C GLY A 728 -1.71 -35.22 -0.08
N GLU A 729 -1.67 -33.91 -0.23
CA GLU A 729 -2.56 -32.96 0.48
C GLU A 729 -3.94 -32.89 -0.21
N SER A 730 -4.99 -33.09 0.56
CA SER A 730 -6.38 -32.92 0.13
C SER A 730 -6.90 -31.51 0.48
N TYR A 731 -7.63 -30.89 -0.44
CA TYR A 731 -8.25 -29.59 -0.26
C TYR A 731 -9.79 -29.67 -0.15
N ALA A 732 -10.27 -30.80 0.40
CA ALA A 732 -11.68 -31.02 0.64
C ALA A 732 -12.30 -29.99 1.61
N ASP A 733 -11.51 -29.41 2.49
CA ASP A 733 -11.87 -28.31 3.37
C ASP A 733 -12.26 -27.04 2.58
N LEU A 734 -11.45 -26.62 1.62
CA LEU A 734 -11.77 -25.48 0.74
C LEU A 734 -12.97 -25.78 -0.16
N VAL A 735 -13.04 -26.99 -0.72
CA VAL A 735 -14.23 -27.41 -1.50
C VAL A 735 -15.50 -27.43 -0.65
N SER A 736 -15.43 -27.90 0.60
CA SER A 736 -16.54 -27.90 1.53
C SER A 736 -17.02 -26.47 1.86
N SER A 737 -16.11 -25.51 2.00
CA SER A 737 -16.45 -24.11 2.21
C SER A 737 -17.22 -23.50 1.04
N LEU A 738 -16.90 -23.90 -0.20
CA LEU A 738 -17.64 -23.48 -1.39
C LEU A 738 -19.03 -24.14 -1.47
N LEU A 739 -19.12 -25.46 -1.24
CA LEU A 739 -20.34 -26.23 -1.44
C LEU A 739 -21.36 -26.07 -0.29
N TYR A 740 -20.88 -25.97 0.94
CA TYR A 740 -21.69 -26.01 2.17
C TYR A 740 -21.51 -24.76 3.05
N GLY A 741 -20.41 -24.03 2.89
CA GLY A 741 -20.14 -22.75 3.54
C GLY A 741 -20.77 -21.53 2.83
N GLY A 742 -21.51 -21.76 1.74
CA GLY A 742 -22.30 -20.76 1.04
C GLY A 742 -21.56 -19.94 -0.02
N ASP A 743 -20.29 -20.26 -0.29
CA ASP A 743 -19.47 -19.56 -1.32
C ASP A 743 -19.63 -18.02 -1.24
N PRO A 744 -19.18 -17.38 -0.16
CA PRO A 744 -19.50 -15.97 0.12
C PRO A 744 -18.97 -15.01 -0.95
N TYR A 745 -18.02 -15.46 -1.77
CA TYR A 745 -17.41 -14.66 -2.82
C TYR A 745 -17.82 -15.09 -4.23
N LEU A 746 -18.87 -15.92 -4.36
CA LEU A 746 -19.54 -16.28 -5.63
C LEU A 746 -18.57 -16.88 -6.68
N LEU A 747 -17.60 -17.70 -6.23
CA LEU A 747 -16.63 -18.34 -7.13
C LEU A 747 -17.32 -19.27 -8.11
N LEU A 748 -18.28 -20.09 -7.61
CA LEU A 748 -18.97 -21.08 -8.44
C LEU A 748 -19.95 -20.43 -9.41
N ALA A 749 -20.50 -19.26 -9.04
CA ALA A 749 -21.40 -18.51 -9.91
C ALA A 749 -20.67 -17.93 -11.13
N ASP A 750 -19.44 -17.43 -10.94
CA ASP A 750 -18.68 -16.76 -11.98
C ASP A 750 -17.73 -17.68 -12.76
N PHE A 751 -17.53 -18.94 -12.33
CA PHE A 751 -16.49 -19.82 -12.88
C PHE A 751 -16.60 -20.07 -14.38
N ASP A 752 -17.79 -20.40 -14.88
CA ASP A 752 -17.96 -20.76 -16.31
C ASP A 752 -17.78 -19.53 -17.22
N ASP A 753 -18.23 -18.34 -16.79
CA ASP A 753 -18.04 -17.10 -17.54
C ASP A 753 -16.56 -16.65 -17.49
N TYR A 754 -15.90 -16.81 -16.34
CA TYR A 754 -14.46 -16.60 -16.22
C TYR A 754 -13.68 -17.49 -17.18
N ALA A 755 -13.99 -18.78 -17.21
CA ALA A 755 -13.32 -19.74 -18.09
C ALA A 755 -13.54 -19.40 -19.59
N ALA A 756 -14.77 -19.03 -19.97
CA ALA A 756 -15.10 -18.63 -21.34
C ALA A 756 -14.38 -17.32 -21.74
N THR A 757 -14.33 -16.34 -20.83
CA THR A 757 -13.66 -15.07 -21.07
C THR A 757 -12.15 -15.24 -21.17
N HIS A 758 -11.57 -16.11 -20.36
CA HIS A 758 -10.17 -16.48 -20.43
C HIS A 758 -9.79 -17.06 -21.81
N GLU A 759 -10.62 -17.94 -22.39
CA GLU A 759 -10.39 -18.43 -23.75
C GLU A 759 -10.54 -17.33 -24.80
N ARG A 760 -11.50 -16.40 -24.67
CA ARG A 760 -11.62 -15.23 -25.56
C ARG A 760 -10.37 -14.36 -25.53
N LEU A 761 -9.86 -14.08 -24.34
CA LEU A 761 -8.62 -13.30 -24.17
C LEU A 761 -7.45 -14.00 -24.85
N TYR A 762 -7.24 -15.30 -24.60
CA TYR A 762 -6.11 -16.03 -25.19
C TYR A 762 -6.22 -16.14 -26.72
N ALA A 763 -7.43 -16.23 -27.28
CA ALA A 763 -7.63 -16.16 -28.72
C ALA A 763 -7.25 -14.77 -29.28
N ALA A 764 -7.59 -13.69 -28.57
CA ALA A 764 -7.28 -12.32 -28.99
C ALA A 764 -5.76 -12.00 -28.95
N ILE A 765 -5.01 -12.59 -28.02
CA ILE A 765 -3.56 -12.36 -27.87
C ILE A 765 -2.70 -13.45 -28.53
N ALA A 766 -3.31 -14.38 -29.28
CA ALA A 766 -2.59 -15.46 -29.95
C ALA A 766 -1.63 -14.94 -31.04
N ASP A 767 -2.06 -13.97 -31.81
CA ASP A 767 -1.22 -13.30 -32.79
C ASP A 767 -0.34 -12.24 -32.12
N PRO A 768 1.00 -12.26 -32.34
CA PRO A 768 1.91 -11.29 -31.72
C PRO A 768 1.62 -9.83 -32.02
N ALA A 769 1.19 -9.51 -33.27
CA ALA A 769 0.89 -8.14 -33.66
C ALA A 769 -0.40 -7.64 -33.00
N ALA A 770 -1.42 -8.48 -32.91
CA ALA A 770 -2.66 -8.17 -32.19
C ALA A 770 -2.39 -7.98 -30.69
N ARG A 771 -1.56 -8.82 -30.09
CA ARG A 771 -1.15 -8.71 -28.68
C ARG A 771 -0.37 -7.42 -28.43
N ALA A 772 0.58 -7.07 -29.28
CA ALA A 772 1.35 -5.82 -29.18
C ALA A 772 0.45 -4.59 -29.31
N ARG A 773 -0.53 -4.63 -30.20
CA ARG A 773 -1.51 -3.56 -30.38
C ARG A 773 -2.36 -3.38 -29.12
N LEU A 774 -2.91 -4.46 -28.56
CA LEU A 774 -3.64 -4.42 -27.28
C LEU A 774 -2.77 -3.85 -26.16
N SER A 775 -1.51 -4.30 -26.08
CA SER A 775 -0.54 -3.80 -25.11
C SER A 775 -0.30 -2.30 -25.25
N LEU A 776 -0.07 -1.80 -26.48
CA LEU A 776 0.17 -0.38 -26.74
C LEU A 776 -1.02 0.50 -26.37
N ILE A 777 -2.26 0.07 -26.67
CA ILE A 777 -3.48 0.79 -26.31
C ILE A 777 -3.64 0.85 -24.79
N ASN A 778 -3.35 -0.25 -24.07
CA ASN A 778 -3.36 -0.25 -22.62
C ASN A 778 -2.38 0.78 -22.05
N ILE A 779 -1.14 0.84 -22.56
CA ILE A 779 -0.14 1.83 -22.13
C ILE A 779 -0.63 3.26 -22.46
N ALA A 780 -1.09 3.50 -23.67
CA ALA A 780 -1.52 4.82 -24.12
C ALA A 780 -2.62 5.41 -23.24
N ARG A 781 -3.57 4.58 -22.81
CA ARG A 781 -4.73 5.01 -22.03
C ARG A 781 -4.54 4.95 -20.52
N SER A 782 -3.32 4.64 -20.05
CA SER A 782 -3.02 4.52 -18.62
C SER A 782 -2.71 5.84 -17.91
N GLY A 783 -2.51 6.94 -18.64
CA GLY A 783 -2.06 8.22 -18.09
C GLY A 783 -2.95 8.79 -16.97
N ILE A 784 -4.26 8.53 -17.02
CA ILE A 784 -5.19 8.97 -15.96
C ILE A 784 -4.90 8.32 -14.59
N PHE A 785 -4.21 7.18 -14.58
CA PHE A 785 -3.83 6.46 -13.36
C PHE A 785 -2.48 6.90 -12.79
N ALA A 786 -1.92 8.03 -13.23
CA ALA A 786 -0.77 8.63 -12.59
C ALA A 786 -1.14 9.24 -11.23
N ALA A 787 -0.28 9.04 -10.23
CA ALA A 787 -0.46 9.62 -8.91
C ALA A 787 -0.39 11.15 -8.92
N ASP A 788 0.32 11.75 -9.86
CA ASP A 788 0.38 13.21 -10.05
C ASP A 788 -1.03 13.81 -10.27
N ARG A 789 -1.86 13.17 -11.13
CA ARG A 789 -3.26 13.57 -11.32
C ARG A 789 -4.03 13.47 -10.00
N ALA A 790 -3.87 12.36 -9.24
CA ALA A 790 -4.59 12.17 -7.98
C ALA A 790 -4.22 13.23 -6.94
N VAL A 791 -2.93 13.55 -6.76
CA VAL A 791 -2.53 14.57 -5.77
C VAL A 791 -2.94 15.97 -6.18
N ARG A 792 -2.98 16.30 -7.49
CA ARG A 792 -3.56 17.56 -7.97
C ARG A 792 -5.05 17.66 -7.61
N GLU A 793 -5.83 16.59 -7.82
CA GLU A 793 -7.24 16.56 -7.44
C GLU A 793 -7.43 16.70 -5.92
N TYR A 794 -6.59 16.06 -5.10
CA TYR A 794 -6.60 16.26 -3.65
C TYR A 794 -6.27 17.69 -3.28
N ALA A 795 -5.25 18.30 -3.90
CA ALA A 795 -4.83 19.67 -3.64
C ALA A 795 -5.95 20.67 -3.94
N GLU A 796 -6.62 20.53 -5.08
CA GLU A 796 -7.69 21.44 -5.52
C GLU A 796 -8.99 21.24 -4.75
N ARG A 797 -9.42 19.98 -4.54
CA ARG A 797 -10.79 19.66 -4.11
C ARG A 797 -10.92 19.38 -2.63
N ILE A 798 -9.84 18.99 -1.95
CA ILE A 798 -9.88 18.54 -0.55
C ILE A 798 -8.95 19.37 0.32
N TRP A 799 -7.70 19.56 -0.08
CA TRP A 799 -6.71 20.22 0.76
C TRP A 799 -6.70 21.74 0.59
N GLU A 800 -7.14 22.25 -0.55
CA GLU A 800 -7.09 23.68 -0.89
C GLU A 800 -5.65 24.23 -0.73
N VAL A 801 -4.67 23.49 -1.30
CA VAL A 801 -3.25 23.82 -1.26
C VAL A 801 -2.75 24.04 -2.69
N HIS A 802 -1.93 25.07 -2.87
CA HIS A 802 -1.29 25.39 -4.14
C HIS A 802 0.22 25.16 -4.04
N ALA A 803 0.86 24.77 -5.17
CA ALA A 803 2.30 24.56 -5.28
C ALA A 803 3.09 25.88 -5.24
#